data_3c4391e18cf12c2062425059c3cad2bd
#
_entry.id   3c4391e18cf12c2062425059c3cad2bd
#
_cell.length_a   1.000
_cell.length_b   1.000
_cell.length_c   1.000
_cell.angle_alpha   90.00
_cell.angle_beta   90.00
_cell.angle_gamma   90.00
#
_symmetry.space_group_name_H-M   'P 1'
#
loop_
_entity.id
_entity.type
_entity.pdbx_description
1 polymer ?
#
loop_
_entity_poly.entity_id
_entity_poly.type
_entity_poly.pdbx_seq_one_letter_code
_entity_poly.pdbx_strand_id
1 'polypeptide(L)'
;MHNGFIRIAAAAPTVKVADVGFNLDGIKSKLMELESSRVELAVFPEMSLTAYTCGDLFHNATLLDAAAKALIDLRDYSKNLNVHFAVGLPVRHAGALYNCAAFIRNGKVDLVSKSYIPNYNEFYERRWWRPLPPGSCETVEICGETFEMSSGRIFRSHGTLVGIEICEDLWVPIPPSCRLAMAGAQIILNLSASDDLIGKYKYLTSLLQQQSARCLCAYAYAGAGWGESSTDLTFDGKAIICENGATLQANRRWDPSDNTSIADIDIQALERDRIHMTTFADCASTECKGITIENSSSDSSICITCQNSGSDTLAQTLLRNIDPHPFVPAGSEAIHERCEEIINIQVAALAKRLDAICCHTLTVGISGGLDSTLALLIAVRTFDRLGLDRKGIIGVTMPGFGTTDRTHSNAVDLMSHLGVTSREISIGAAVKQHFKDIGHNPENHDVTYENSQARQRTMLLMDIANQTGGIVLGTGDLSELALGWATYNGDHMSMYGVNAGVPKTLVKYLVNYFASEAPEKSEVRRCLLDIIDTPISPELIPADSDGNIRQKTEDLVGPYELHDFFLYYMLRYGFTTERIYLLARNAFTADEYSDETITHWLSVFMRRFFNQQFKRSCLPDGPKVGSVCLSPRGDWRMPSDASSTLWRQNR
;
A
#
# COMPACT_ATOMS: atom_id res chain seq x y z
N MET A 1 14.22 -14.57 -5.87
CA MET A 1 13.54 -13.29 -5.54
C MET A 1 14.12 -12.18 -6.42
N HIS A 2 13.30 -11.46 -7.15
CA HIS A 2 13.74 -10.44 -8.10
C HIS A 2 13.35 -9.05 -7.60
N ASN A 3 14.33 -8.20 -7.33
CA ASN A 3 14.12 -6.82 -6.83
C ASN A 3 13.20 -6.70 -5.59
N GLY A 4 13.24 -7.67 -4.68
CA GLY A 4 12.39 -7.71 -3.49
C GLY A 4 10.98 -8.28 -3.72
N PHE A 5 10.68 -8.75 -4.94
CA PHE A 5 9.45 -9.47 -5.27
C PHE A 5 9.73 -10.96 -5.44
N ILE A 6 8.73 -11.78 -5.10
CA ILE A 6 8.66 -13.20 -5.44
C ILE A 6 7.35 -13.49 -6.16
N ARG A 7 7.41 -14.23 -7.27
CA ARG A 7 6.22 -14.64 -8.01
C ARG A 7 5.68 -15.95 -7.46
N ILE A 8 4.45 -15.92 -6.98
CA ILE A 8 3.79 -17.10 -6.43
C ILE A 8 2.53 -17.45 -7.19
N ALA A 9 2.11 -18.72 -7.09
CA ALA A 9 0.87 -19.22 -7.67
C ALA A 9 0.05 -20.03 -6.68
N ALA A 10 -1.27 -19.91 -6.79
CA ALA A 10 -2.25 -20.85 -6.29
C ALA A 10 -2.90 -21.53 -7.51
N ALA A 11 -2.92 -22.85 -7.56
CA ALA A 11 -3.40 -23.60 -8.73
C ALA A 11 -4.28 -24.80 -8.31
N ALA A 12 -5.44 -24.92 -8.94
CA ALA A 12 -6.43 -25.97 -8.70
C ALA A 12 -6.70 -26.78 -10.00
N PRO A 13 -5.74 -27.61 -10.46
CA PRO A 13 -5.94 -28.40 -11.67
C PRO A 13 -7.12 -29.38 -11.50
N THR A 14 -7.73 -29.74 -12.63
CA THR A 14 -8.78 -30.76 -12.69
C THR A 14 -8.23 -32.08 -12.15
N VAL A 15 -9.00 -32.72 -11.27
CA VAL A 15 -8.67 -34.03 -10.70
C VAL A 15 -9.63 -35.11 -11.17
N LYS A 16 -9.27 -36.38 -10.93
CA LYS A 16 -10.17 -37.52 -10.97
C LYS A 16 -10.05 -38.27 -9.65
N VAL A 17 -11.20 -38.55 -9.03
CA VAL A 17 -11.27 -39.24 -7.74
C VAL A 17 -10.57 -40.57 -7.83
N ALA A 18 -9.58 -40.81 -6.96
CA ALA A 18 -8.76 -42.03 -6.85
C ALA A 18 -7.90 -42.36 -8.08
N ASP A 19 -7.83 -41.51 -9.09
CA ASP A 19 -6.95 -41.69 -10.25
C ASP A 19 -5.65 -40.89 -10.07
N VAL A 20 -4.75 -41.47 -9.26
CA VAL A 20 -3.46 -40.85 -8.90
C VAL A 20 -2.60 -40.57 -10.13
N GLY A 21 -2.65 -41.42 -11.16
CA GLY A 21 -1.88 -41.19 -12.41
C GLY A 21 -2.34 -39.95 -13.14
N PHE A 22 -3.65 -39.81 -13.36
CA PHE A 22 -4.23 -38.63 -14.00
C PHE A 22 -3.91 -37.35 -13.20
N ASN A 23 -4.05 -37.39 -11.89
CA ASN A 23 -3.81 -36.23 -11.02
C ASN A 23 -2.33 -35.81 -11.03
N LEU A 24 -1.41 -36.79 -11.00
CA LEU A 24 0.03 -36.59 -11.10
C LEU A 24 0.41 -35.88 -12.42
N ASP A 25 -0.12 -36.40 -13.54
CA ASP A 25 0.13 -35.80 -14.86
C ASP A 25 -0.43 -34.38 -14.96
N GLY A 26 -1.61 -34.14 -14.37
CA GLY A 26 -2.21 -32.81 -14.28
C GLY A 26 -1.34 -31.81 -13.48
N ILE A 27 -0.79 -32.25 -12.34
CA ILE A 27 0.13 -31.45 -11.53
C ILE A 27 1.41 -31.16 -12.30
N LYS A 28 2.02 -32.17 -12.96
CA LYS A 28 3.23 -31.98 -13.78
C LYS A 28 3.00 -31.00 -14.93
N SER A 29 1.88 -31.12 -15.63
CA SER A 29 1.50 -30.19 -16.70
C SER A 29 1.38 -28.76 -16.19
N LYS A 30 0.70 -28.58 -15.04
CA LYS A 30 0.56 -27.28 -14.40
C LYS A 30 1.91 -26.70 -13.96
N LEU A 31 2.80 -27.51 -13.39
CA LEU A 31 4.16 -27.08 -13.02
C LEU A 31 4.97 -26.58 -14.23
N MET A 32 4.83 -27.19 -15.41
CA MET A 32 5.47 -26.70 -16.62
C MET A 32 4.92 -25.33 -17.06
N GLU A 33 3.61 -25.13 -16.95
CA GLU A 33 2.97 -23.84 -17.24
C GLU A 33 3.47 -22.75 -16.26
N LEU A 34 3.54 -23.07 -14.97
CA LEU A 34 4.03 -22.16 -13.93
C LEU A 34 5.52 -21.82 -14.11
N GLU A 35 6.35 -22.81 -14.46
CA GLU A 35 7.76 -22.59 -14.78
C GLU A 35 7.92 -21.64 -15.96
N SER A 36 7.12 -21.80 -17.04
CA SER A 36 7.13 -20.91 -18.20
C SER A 36 6.72 -19.48 -17.84
N SER A 37 5.87 -19.33 -16.81
CA SER A 37 5.40 -18.05 -16.25
C SER A 37 6.38 -17.49 -15.20
N ARG A 38 7.54 -18.14 -14.99
CA ARG A 38 8.57 -17.78 -14.00
C ARG A 38 8.03 -17.72 -12.57
N VAL A 39 7.11 -18.61 -12.23
CA VAL A 39 6.66 -18.77 -10.85
C VAL A 39 7.76 -19.42 -10.02
N GLU A 40 8.04 -18.87 -8.85
CA GLU A 40 9.06 -19.36 -7.93
C GLU A 40 8.47 -20.28 -6.84
N LEU A 41 7.19 -20.06 -6.48
CA LEU A 41 6.52 -20.81 -5.42
C LEU A 41 5.05 -21.09 -5.78
N ALA A 42 4.60 -22.32 -5.61
CA ALA A 42 3.23 -22.72 -5.95
C ALA A 42 2.56 -23.54 -4.86
N VAL A 43 1.23 -23.44 -4.75
CA VAL A 43 0.40 -24.26 -3.88
C VAL A 43 -0.72 -24.93 -4.67
N PHE A 44 -0.92 -26.23 -4.44
CA PHE A 44 -1.99 -27.04 -4.98
C PHE A 44 -3.00 -27.42 -3.87
N PRO A 45 -4.20 -27.90 -4.20
CA PRO A 45 -5.21 -28.23 -3.20
C PRO A 45 -4.82 -29.36 -2.24
N GLU A 46 -5.54 -29.42 -1.14
CA GLU A 46 -5.56 -30.56 -0.21
C GLU A 46 -5.91 -31.83 -0.96
N MET A 47 -5.19 -32.93 -0.70
CA MET A 47 -5.36 -34.23 -1.36
C MET A 47 -5.26 -34.18 -2.90
N SER A 48 -4.56 -33.22 -3.48
CA SER A 48 -4.47 -33.04 -4.94
C SER A 48 -3.93 -34.26 -5.70
N LEU A 49 -3.19 -35.17 -5.04
CA LEU A 49 -2.73 -36.40 -5.68
C LEU A 49 -3.81 -37.51 -5.77
N THR A 50 -4.78 -37.53 -4.87
CA THR A 50 -5.83 -38.56 -4.84
C THR A 50 -7.21 -38.08 -5.22
N ALA A 51 -7.45 -36.77 -5.22
CA ALA A 51 -8.66 -36.03 -4.93
C ALA A 51 -9.07 -36.15 -3.44
N TYR A 52 -9.79 -35.16 -2.94
CA TYR A 52 -10.25 -35.07 -1.55
C TYR A 52 -11.41 -36.03 -1.28
N THR A 53 -12.29 -36.21 -2.23
CA THR A 53 -13.56 -36.94 -2.08
C THR A 53 -13.45 -38.48 -2.24
N CYS A 54 -12.30 -39.05 -1.94
CA CYS A 54 -12.08 -40.50 -2.02
C CYS A 54 -12.83 -41.34 -0.96
N GLY A 55 -13.33 -40.73 0.12
CA GLY A 55 -14.08 -41.43 1.16
C GLY A 55 -13.28 -42.55 1.80
N ASP A 56 -13.92 -43.68 2.02
CA ASP A 56 -13.27 -44.84 2.64
C ASP A 56 -12.20 -45.52 1.77
N LEU A 57 -12.02 -45.11 0.52
CA LEU A 57 -10.88 -45.54 -0.29
C LEU A 57 -9.53 -45.11 0.33
N PHE A 58 -9.51 -44.13 1.22
CA PHE A 58 -8.32 -43.79 2.00
C PHE A 58 -7.84 -44.91 2.93
N HIS A 59 -8.70 -45.92 3.24
CA HIS A 59 -8.26 -47.16 3.93
C HIS A 59 -7.68 -48.22 2.98
N ASN A 60 -7.72 -47.98 1.65
CA ASN A 60 -7.28 -48.96 0.68
C ASN A 60 -5.77 -48.82 0.38
N ALA A 61 -5.02 -49.90 0.57
CA ALA A 61 -3.58 -49.91 0.35
C ALA A 61 -3.19 -49.52 -1.08
N THR A 62 -3.98 -49.90 -2.10
CA THR A 62 -3.70 -49.57 -3.50
C THR A 62 -3.65 -48.07 -3.71
N LEU A 63 -4.59 -47.31 -3.16
CA LEU A 63 -4.62 -45.85 -3.27
C LEU A 63 -3.43 -45.22 -2.52
N LEU A 64 -3.15 -45.68 -1.31
CA LEU A 64 -2.07 -45.15 -0.48
C LEU A 64 -0.68 -45.40 -1.11
N ASP A 65 -0.47 -46.63 -1.63
CA ASP A 65 0.79 -47.02 -2.28
C ASP A 65 0.99 -46.23 -3.62
N ALA A 66 -0.10 -45.99 -4.35
CA ALA A 66 -0.06 -45.14 -5.57
C ALA A 66 0.30 -43.68 -5.23
N ALA A 67 -0.30 -43.11 -4.18
CA ALA A 67 0.01 -41.77 -3.73
C ALA A 67 1.48 -41.64 -3.25
N ALA A 68 1.98 -42.63 -2.51
CA ALA A 68 3.36 -42.71 -2.07
C ALA A 68 4.36 -42.70 -3.27
N LYS A 69 4.08 -43.52 -4.31
CA LYS A 69 4.90 -43.58 -5.51
C LYS A 69 4.86 -42.24 -6.29
N ALA A 70 3.68 -41.62 -6.39
CA ALA A 70 3.51 -40.34 -7.05
C ALA A 70 4.31 -39.20 -6.34
N LEU A 71 4.42 -39.27 -5.01
CA LEU A 71 5.27 -38.33 -4.26
C LEU A 71 6.75 -38.46 -4.67
N ILE A 72 7.27 -39.69 -4.75
CA ILE A 72 8.66 -39.92 -5.19
C ILE A 72 8.88 -39.43 -6.62
N ASP A 73 7.91 -39.68 -7.48
CA ASP A 73 7.97 -39.21 -8.89
C ASP A 73 7.98 -37.68 -8.98
N LEU A 74 7.15 -36.99 -8.21
CA LEU A 74 7.15 -35.50 -8.13
C LEU A 74 8.47 -34.98 -7.55
N ARG A 75 9.02 -35.62 -6.52
CA ARG A 75 10.33 -35.28 -5.98
C ARG A 75 11.41 -35.30 -7.06
N ASP A 76 11.47 -36.43 -7.81
CA ASP A 76 12.46 -36.61 -8.85
C ASP A 76 12.25 -35.61 -10.03
N TYR A 77 10.99 -35.37 -10.37
CA TYR A 77 10.63 -34.37 -11.37
C TYR A 77 11.07 -32.96 -10.97
N SER A 78 10.96 -32.60 -9.69
CA SER A 78 11.32 -31.27 -9.16
C SER A 78 12.81 -30.92 -9.32
N LYS A 79 13.69 -31.90 -9.53
CA LYS A 79 15.15 -31.66 -9.76
C LYS A 79 15.43 -30.82 -11.01
N ASN A 80 14.47 -30.77 -11.95
CA ASN A 80 14.58 -30.04 -13.22
C ASN A 80 13.75 -28.76 -13.22
N LEU A 81 13.17 -28.37 -12.09
CA LEU A 81 12.31 -27.20 -11.96
C LEU A 81 12.94 -26.16 -11.03
N ASN A 82 12.70 -24.89 -11.34
CA ASN A 82 12.99 -23.79 -10.43
C ASN A 82 11.83 -23.55 -9.46
N VAL A 83 10.59 -23.86 -9.86
CA VAL A 83 9.42 -23.69 -9.00
C VAL A 83 9.45 -24.65 -7.82
N HIS A 84 9.36 -24.11 -6.59
CA HIS A 84 9.10 -24.87 -5.37
C HIS A 84 7.60 -24.97 -5.15
N PHE A 85 7.09 -26.10 -4.68
CA PHE A 85 5.63 -26.28 -4.62
C PHE A 85 5.17 -27.17 -3.48
N ALA A 86 3.91 -26.98 -3.04
CA ALA A 86 3.23 -27.79 -2.05
C ALA A 86 2.05 -28.54 -2.67
N VAL A 87 1.95 -29.86 -2.45
CA VAL A 87 0.86 -30.74 -2.91
C VAL A 87 0.26 -31.52 -1.76
N GLY A 88 -1.05 -31.76 -1.78
CA GLY A 88 -1.77 -32.54 -0.76
C GLY A 88 -1.77 -34.02 -1.06
N LEU A 89 -1.53 -34.86 -0.02
CA LEU A 89 -1.56 -36.32 -0.13
C LEU A 89 -1.84 -37.00 1.22
N PRO A 90 -2.38 -38.24 1.21
CA PRO A 90 -2.47 -39.10 2.40
C PRO A 90 -1.10 -39.73 2.73
N VAL A 91 -0.73 -39.72 4.00
CA VAL A 91 0.50 -40.36 4.50
C VAL A 91 0.17 -41.38 5.55
N ARG A 92 0.69 -42.64 5.39
CA ARG A 92 0.59 -43.72 6.37
C ARG A 92 1.84 -43.73 7.25
N HIS A 93 1.65 -43.61 8.56
CA HIS A 93 2.76 -43.66 9.52
C HIS A 93 2.30 -44.24 10.87
N ALA A 94 3.10 -45.10 11.49
CA ALA A 94 2.89 -45.66 12.84
C ALA A 94 1.46 -46.19 13.09
N GLY A 95 0.85 -46.87 12.10
CA GLY A 95 -0.49 -47.43 12.19
C GLY A 95 -1.64 -46.41 12.10
N ALA A 96 -1.36 -45.16 11.70
CA ALA A 96 -2.32 -44.11 11.48
C ALA A 96 -2.20 -43.50 10.08
N LEU A 97 -3.23 -42.71 9.67
CA LEU A 97 -3.23 -41.93 8.45
C LEU A 97 -3.21 -40.46 8.79
N TYR A 98 -2.45 -39.70 8.04
CA TYR A 98 -2.29 -38.27 8.17
C TYR A 98 -2.64 -37.57 6.87
N ASN A 99 -3.34 -36.47 6.97
CA ASN A 99 -3.56 -35.51 5.87
C ASN A 99 -2.36 -34.59 5.82
N CYS A 100 -1.57 -34.68 4.76
CA CYS A 100 -0.30 -33.97 4.65
C CYS A 100 -0.22 -33.09 3.41
N ALA A 101 0.53 -32.01 3.54
CA ALA A 101 1.13 -31.27 2.45
C ALA A 101 2.59 -31.72 2.29
N ALA A 102 3.00 -32.08 1.09
CA ALA A 102 4.39 -32.29 0.74
C ALA A 102 4.95 -31.01 0.12
N PHE A 103 5.91 -30.38 0.78
CA PHE A 103 6.67 -29.28 0.22
C PHE A 103 7.88 -29.82 -0.53
N ILE A 104 7.88 -29.62 -1.85
CA ILE A 104 8.83 -30.24 -2.78
C ILE A 104 9.67 -29.17 -3.44
N ARG A 105 10.99 -29.34 -3.39
CA ARG A 105 11.96 -28.41 -3.98
C ARG A 105 13.30 -29.09 -4.30
N ASN A 106 13.81 -28.92 -5.50
CA ASN A 106 15.14 -29.39 -5.91
C ASN A 106 15.44 -30.85 -5.50
N GLY A 107 14.48 -31.76 -5.63
CA GLY A 107 14.62 -33.16 -5.25
C GLY A 107 14.51 -33.44 -3.74
N LYS A 108 14.14 -32.47 -2.91
CA LYS A 108 13.89 -32.60 -1.48
C LYS A 108 12.39 -32.54 -1.19
N VAL A 109 11.96 -33.31 -0.21
CA VAL A 109 10.57 -33.33 0.28
C VAL A 109 10.56 -33.15 1.79
N ASP A 110 9.72 -32.25 2.27
CA ASP A 110 9.34 -32.11 3.68
C ASP A 110 7.82 -32.23 3.80
N LEU A 111 7.33 -32.95 4.80
CA LEU A 111 5.90 -33.17 5.01
C LEU A 111 5.39 -32.26 6.13
N VAL A 112 4.21 -31.66 5.92
CA VAL A 112 3.48 -30.90 6.94
C VAL A 112 2.14 -31.55 7.15
N SER A 113 1.85 -31.98 8.37
CA SER A 113 0.56 -32.62 8.72
C SER A 113 -0.46 -31.58 9.14
N LYS A 114 -1.72 -31.77 8.71
CA LYS A 114 -2.88 -31.01 9.17
C LYS A 114 -2.98 -31.05 10.69
N SER A 115 -3.13 -29.86 11.31
CA SER A 115 -3.14 -29.74 12.77
C SER A 115 -4.53 -29.92 13.36
N TYR A 116 -5.55 -29.46 12.66
CA TYR A 116 -6.95 -29.49 13.09
C TYR A 116 -7.79 -30.30 12.11
N ILE A 117 -8.46 -31.32 12.62
CA ILE A 117 -9.25 -32.26 11.81
C ILE A 117 -10.73 -31.96 12.03
N PRO A 118 -11.47 -31.44 11.05
CA PRO A 118 -12.90 -31.13 11.17
C PRO A 118 -13.72 -32.39 11.30
N ASN A 119 -14.71 -32.36 12.19
CA ASN A 119 -15.63 -33.50 12.41
C ASN A 119 -17.00 -32.94 12.85
N TYR A 120 -17.60 -32.11 11.99
CA TYR A 120 -18.88 -31.50 12.20
C TYR A 120 -19.55 -31.20 10.83
N ASN A 121 -20.88 -31.11 10.82
CA ASN A 121 -21.70 -30.90 9.61
C ASN A 121 -21.34 -31.94 8.52
N GLU A 122 -20.99 -31.46 7.33
CA GLU A 122 -20.57 -32.26 6.18
C GLU A 122 -19.17 -32.84 6.30
N PHE A 123 -18.37 -32.41 7.26
CA PHE A 123 -17.01 -32.94 7.48
C PHE A 123 -16.97 -34.03 8.54
N TYR A 124 -16.42 -35.18 8.18
CA TYR A 124 -16.21 -36.33 9.06
C TYR A 124 -14.78 -36.89 8.93
N GLU A 125 -13.82 -36.01 8.81
CA GLU A 125 -12.41 -36.33 8.52
C GLU A 125 -11.73 -37.16 9.62
N ARG A 126 -12.19 -37.11 10.90
CA ARG A 126 -11.67 -37.94 11.96
C ARG A 126 -11.92 -39.44 11.75
N ARG A 127 -12.75 -39.81 10.78
CA ARG A 127 -12.91 -41.18 10.32
C ARG A 127 -11.61 -41.74 9.74
N TRP A 128 -10.82 -40.89 9.09
CA TRP A 128 -9.58 -41.29 8.43
C TRP A 128 -8.33 -40.75 9.09
N TRP A 129 -8.31 -39.44 9.42
CA TRP A 129 -7.10 -38.71 9.75
C TRP A 129 -6.85 -38.56 11.24
N ARG A 130 -5.55 -38.59 11.59
CA ARG A 130 -5.03 -38.18 12.89
C ARG A 130 -4.32 -36.86 12.77
N PRO A 131 -4.48 -35.93 13.72
CA PRO A 131 -3.65 -34.74 13.79
C PRO A 131 -2.27 -35.08 14.32
N LEU A 132 -1.23 -34.42 13.84
CA LEU A 132 0.06 -34.36 14.49
C LEU A 132 0.05 -33.24 15.54
N PRO A 133 0.46 -33.49 16.80
CA PRO A 133 0.47 -32.45 17.82
C PRO A 133 1.29 -31.24 17.40
N PRO A 134 0.86 -30.01 17.71
CA PRO A 134 1.57 -28.78 17.35
C PRO A 134 3.04 -28.81 17.83
N GLY A 135 3.96 -28.46 16.93
CA GLY A 135 5.41 -28.45 17.20
C GLY A 135 6.08 -29.83 17.19
N SER A 136 5.35 -30.90 16.83
CA SER A 136 5.93 -32.22 16.66
C SER A 136 6.66 -32.35 15.34
N CYS A 137 7.70 -33.20 15.34
CA CYS A 137 8.41 -33.65 14.15
C CYS A 137 8.70 -35.15 14.25
N GLU A 138 8.29 -35.90 13.24
CA GLU A 138 8.45 -37.34 13.20
C GLU A 138 9.14 -37.78 11.90
N THR A 139 9.85 -38.91 11.96
CA THR A 139 10.49 -39.52 10.79
C THR A 139 9.55 -40.56 10.19
N VAL A 140 9.21 -40.38 8.93
CA VAL A 140 8.28 -41.24 8.18
C VAL A 140 9.02 -41.96 7.07
N GLU A 141 8.78 -43.27 6.93
CA GLU A 141 9.29 -44.04 5.82
C GLU A 141 8.25 -44.14 4.71
N ILE A 142 8.63 -43.72 3.47
CA ILE A 142 7.80 -43.81 2.26
C ILE A 142 8.63 -44.43 1.13
N CYS A 143 8.18 -45.53 0.57
CA CYS A 143 8.86 -46.28 -0.51
C CYS A 143 10.34 -46.64 -0.18
N GLY A 144 10.65 -46.92 1.11
CA GLY A 144 12.00 -47.25 1.56
C GLY A 144 12.94 -46.06 1.77
N GLU A 145 12.43 -44.85 1.66
CA GLU A 145 13.15 -43.59 1.95
C GLU A 145 12.54 -42.91 3.17
N THR A 146 13.35 -42.15 3.90
CA THR A 146 12.94 -41.44 5.11
C THR A 146 12.71 -39.95 4.86
N PHE A 147 11.58 -39.43 5.40
CA PHE A 147 11.16 -38.02 5.30
C PHE A 147 10.83 -37.48 6.69
N GLU A 148 10.97 -36.16 6.87
CA GLU A 148 10.51 -35.51 8.09
C GLU A 148 9.06 -35.04 7.90
N MET A 149 8.19 -35.38 8.87
CA MET A 149 6.80 -34.92 8.95
C MET A 149 6.64 -34.04 10.20
N SER A 150 6.22 -32.79 10.01
CA SER A 150 6.12 -31.79 11.08
C SER A 150 4.76 -31.10 11.10
N SER A 151 4.42 -30.45 12.21
CA SER A 151 3.23 -29.61 12.38
C SER A 151 3.54 -28.16 12.75
N GLY A 152 4.77 -27.68 12.52
CA GLY A 152 5.18 -26.34 12.92
C GLY A 152 6.56 -26.02 12.39
N ARG A 153 6.74 -26.11 11.08
CA ARG A 153 8.03 -25.86 10.42
C ARG A 153 7.92 -24.76 9.38
N ILE A 154 8.93 -23.92 9.32
CA ILE A 154 9.12 -22.88 8.32
C ILE A 154 10.23 -23.31 7.37
N PHE A 155 10.01 -23.13 6.09
CA PHE A 155 10.90 -23.54 5.01
C PHE A 155 11.53 -22.32 4.33
N ARG A 156 12.77 -22.51 3.86
CA ARG A 156 13.43 -21.52 3.01
C ARG A 156 13.13 -21.77 1.55
N SER A 157 12.71 -20.74 0.82
CA SER A 157 12.41 -20.82 -0.61
C SER A 157 12.74 -19.49 -1.27
N HIS A 158 13.63 -19.49 -2.26
CA HIS A 158 14.00 -18.31 -3.06
C HIS A 158 14.30 -17.03 -2.25
N GLY A 159 14.96 -17.19 -1.10
CA GLY A 159 15.30 -16.08 -0.20
C GLY A 159 14.17 -15.62 0.71
N THR A 160 13.02 -16.31 0.72
CA THR A 160 11.89 -16.04 1.61
C THR A 160 11.67 -17.18 2.61
N LEU A 161 10.86 -16.91 3.63
CA LEU A 161 10.42 -17.89 4.62
C LEU A 161 8.95 -18.25 4.37
N VAL A 162 8.67 -19.53 4.21
CA VAL A 162 7.37 -20.10 3.83
C VAL A 162 6.81 -20.95 4.95
N GLY A 163 5.60 -20.68 5.38
CA GLY A 163 4.79 -21.52 6.26
C GLY A 163 3.70 -22.25 5.48
N ILE A 164 3.27 -23.41 5.98
CA ILE A 164 2.22 -24.22 5.34
C ILE A 164 1.19 -24.60 6.38
N GLU A 165 -0.08 -24.47 6.03
CA GLU A 165 -1.22 -24.97 6.80
C GLU A 165 -2.28 -25.57 5.87
N ILE A 166 -3.18 -26.39 6.41
CA ILE A 166 -4.11 -27.20 5.60
C ILE A 166 -5.55 -26.92 6.04
N CYS A 167 -6.32 -26.32 5.14
CA CYS A 167 -7.78 -26.18 5.17
C CYS A 167 -8.34 -25.70 6.53
N GLU A 168 -8.83 -26.63 7.38
CA GLU A 168 -9.41 -26.34 8.70
C GLU A 168 -8.48 -25.53 9.61
N ASP A 169 -7.18 -25.67 9.42
CA ASP A 169 -6.18 -24.90 10.18
C ASP A 169 -6.42 -23.38 10.12
N LEU A 170 -6.97 -22.87 9.01
CA LEU A 170 -7.34 -21.46 8.87
C LEU A 170 -8.58 -21.05 9.69
N TRP A 171 -9.52 -21.99 9.91
CA TRP A 171 -10.85 -21.70 10.47
C TRP A 171 -10.88 -21.66 12.00
N VAL A 172 -9.83 -22.16 12.64
CA VAL A 172 -9.73 -22.18 14.11
C VAL A 172 -9.44 -20.76 14.66
N PRO A 173 -9.77 -20.49 15.93
CA PRO A 173 -9.54 -19.17 16.54
C PRO A 173 -8.09 -18.70 16.51
N ILE A 174 -7.12 -19.60 16.60
CA ILE A 174 -5.68 -19.31 16.50
C ILE A 174 -5.07 -20.25 15.45
N PRO A 175 -5.08 -19.85 14.17
CA PRO A 175 -4.50 -20.63 13.08
C PRO A 175 -2.99 -20.85 13.25
N PRO A 176 -2.44 -21.97 12.77
CA PRO A 176 -0.99 -22.19 12.71
C PRO A 176 -0.24 -21.06 12.03
N SER A 177 -0.81 -20.47 10.98
CA SER A 177 -0.24 -19.31 10.27
C SER A 177 0.08 -18.12 11.18
N CYS A 178 -0.65 -17.90 12.28
CA CYS A 178 -0.30 -16.86 13.26
C CYS A 178 1.09 -17.10 13.86
N ARG A 179 1.34 -18.33 14.32
CA ARG A 179 2.63 -18.70 14.92
C ARG A 179 3.74 -18.76 13.88
N LEU A 180 3.45 -19.32 12.70
CA LEU A 180 4.40 -19.39 11.59
C LEU A 180 4.84 -17.97 11.15
N ALA A 181 3.91 -17.03 11.01
CA ALA A 181 4.22 -15.65 10.63
C ALA A 181 5.06 -14.94 11.71
N MET A 182 4.70 -15.08 13.01
CA MET A 182 5.45 -14.52 14.12
C MET A 182 6.85 -15.13 14.23
N ALA A 183 7.03 -16.40 13.85
CA ALA A 183 8.34 -17.06 13.79
C ALA A 183 9.15 -16.71 12.52
N GLY A 184 8.59 -15.86 11.63
CA GLY A 184 9.30 -15.28 10.50
C GLY A 184 8.72 -15.60 9.12
N ALA A 185 7.75 -16.52 8.97
CA ALA A 185 7.17 -16.83 7.67
C ALA A 185 6.56 -15.56 7.02
N GLN A 186 6.99 -15.25 5.80
CA GLN A 186 6.52 -14.11 5.02
C GLN A 186 5.41 -14.52 4.04
N ILE A 187 5.36 -15.79 3.70
CA ILE A 187 4.35 -16.39 2.81
C ILE A 187 3.73 -17.58 3.52
N ILE A 188 2.41 -17.68 3.52
CA ILE A 188 1.64 -18.83 3.96
C ILE A 188 1.00 -19.50 2.76
N LEU A 189 1.21 -20.80 2.61
CA LEU A 189 0.54 -21.64 1.64
C LEU A 189 -0.56 -22.43 2.34
N ASN A 190 -1.78 -22.34 1.86
CA ASN A 190 -2.92 -23.09 2.38
C ASN A 190 -3.48 -24.00 1.30
N LEU A 191 -3.39 -25.31 1.57
CA LEU A 191 -3.97 -26.36 0.76
C LEU A 191 -5.36 -26.66 1.30
N SER A 192 -6.41 -26.48 0.52
CA SER A 192 -7.78 -26.63 0.99
C SER A 192 -8.62 -27.56 0.13
N ALA A 193 -9.65 -28.14 0.77
CA ALA A 193 -10.77 -28.80 0.12
C ALA A 193 -12.08 -28.38 0.82
N SER A 194 -12.32 -27.08 0.81
CA SER A 194 -13.53 -26.49 1.35
C SER A 194 -14.60 -26.42 0.28
N ASP A 195 -15.73 -27.10 0.53
CA ASP A 195 -16.91 -27.08 -0.32
C ASP A 195 -17.53 -25.70 -0.47
N ASP A 196 -18.48 -25.56 -1.40
CA ASP A 196 -19.17 -24.32 -1.64
C ASP A 196 -20.61 -24.33 -1.11
N LEU A 197 -20.89 -23.32 -0.28
CA LEU A 197 -22.22 -22.97 0.19
C LEU A 197 -22.53 -21.50 -0.12
N ILE A 198 -23.79 -21.14 -0.20
CA ILE A 198 -24.23 -19.77 -0.44
C ILE A 198 -23.63 -18.84 0.63
N GLY A 199 -22.90 -17.82 0.19
CA GLY A 199 -22.26 -16.82 1.06
C GLY A 199 -20.89 -17.21 1.59
N LYS A 200 -20.48 -18.50 1.54
CA LYS A 200 -19.20 -18.97 2.08
C LYS A 200 -17.99 -18.32 1.40
N TYR A 201 -18.06 -18.08 0.09
CA TYR A 201 -16.96 -17.42 -0.64
C TYR A 201 -16.63 -16.02 -0.10
N LYS A 202 -17.65 -15.19 0.14
CA LYS A 202 -17.45 -13.84 0.70
C LYS A 202 -16.84 -13.90 2.10
N TYR A 203 -17.32 -14.84 2.92
CA TYR A 203 -16.76 -15.07 4.26
C TYR A 203 -15.29 -15.50 4.18
N LEU A 204 -14.98 -16.50 3.33
CA LEU A 204 -13.61 -17.00 3.15
C LEU A 204 -12.67 -15.87 2.66
N THR A 205 -13.09 -15.11 1.65
CA THR A 205 -12.26 -14.00 1.12
C THR A 205 -11.95 -12.98 2.22
N SER A 206 -12.95 -12.61 3.04
CA SER A 206 -12.75 -11.71 4.18
C SER A 206 -11.80 -12.32 5.23
N LEU A 207 -11.89 -13.63 5.48
CA LEU A 207 -11.01 -14.33 6.41
C LEU A 207 -9.56 -14.34 5.90
N LEU A 208 -9.34 -14.62 4.61
CA LEU A 208 -8.01 -14.61 3.97
C LEU A 208 -7.38 -13.20 4.03
N GLN A 209 -8.16 -12.17 3.72
CA GLN A 209 -7.72 -10.79 3.83
C GLN A 209 -7.31 -10.43 5.25
N GLN A 210 -8.16 -10.73 6.24
CA GLN A 210 -7.85 -10.45 7.64
C GLN A 210 -6.67 -11.25 8.15
N GLN A 211 -6.53 -12.53 7.77
CA GLN A 211 -5.42 -13.36 8.18
C GLN A 211 -4.09 -12.86 7.61
N SER A 212 -4.06 -12.48 6.32
CA SER A 212 -2.87 -11.90 5.70
C SER A 212 -2.47 -10.55 6.34
N ALA A 213 -3.45 -9.69 6.67
CA ALA A 213 -3.22 -8.42 7.35
C ALA A 213 -2.71 -8.59 8.78
N ARG A 214 -3.36 -9.45 9.58
CA ARG A 214 -2.97 -9.73 10.97
C ARG A 214 -1.56 -10.29 11.06
N CYS A 215 -1.21 -11.17 10.14
CA CYS A 215 0.09 -11.85 10.09
C CYS A 215 1.16 -11.04 9.34
N LEU A 216 0.83 -9.89 8.74
CA LEU A 216 1.73 -9.12 7.88
C LEU A 216 2.47 -10.03 6.90
N CYS A 217 1.71 -10.82 6.14
CA CYS A 217 2.25 -11.83 5.24
C CYS A 217 1.46 -11.88 3.92
N ALA A 218 2.03 -12.57 2.94
CA ALA A 218 1.27 -13.08 1.80
C ALA A 218 0.59 -14.39 2.18
N TYR A 219 -0.61 -14.61 1.65
CA TYR A 219 -1.40 -15.80 1.90
C TYR A 219 -1.93 -16.35 0.57
N ALA A 220 -1.45 -17.52 0.16
CA ALA A 220 -1.87 -18.21 -1.06
C ALA A 220 -2.75 -19.41 -0.71
N TYR A 221 -3.98 -19.41 -1.20
CA TYR A 221 -5.00 -20.40 -0.95
C TYR A 221 -5.34 -21.14 -2.24
N ALA A 222 -5.22 -22.47 -2.22
CA ALA A 222 -5.65 -23.36 -3.32
C ALA A 222 -6.72 -24.33 -2.84
N GLY A 223 -7.94 -24.17 -3.32
CA GLY A 223 -9.07 -25.03 -2.99
C GLY A 223 -9.32 -26.11 -4.02
N ALA A 224 -9.77 -27.28 -3.59
CA ALA A 224 -10.25 -28.37 -4.45
C ALA A 224 -11.31 -27.86 -5.44
N GLY A 225 -11.39 -28.46 -6.60
CA GLY A 225 -12.24 -27.93 -7.68
C GLY A 225 -12.78 -28.99 -8.61
N TRP A 226 -12.72 -28.72 -9.89
CA TRP A 226 -13.31 -29.55 -10.91
C TRP A 226 -12.77 -31.00 -10.89
N GLY A 227 -13.68 -31.95 -10.88
CA GLY A 227 -13.37 -33.38 -10.89
C GLY A 227 -13.46 -34.06 -9.52
N GLU A 228 -13.67 -33.32 -8.44
CA GLU A 228 -14.08 -33.89 -7.16
C GLU A 228 -15.48 -34.52 -7.27
N SER A 229 -15.80 -35.48 -6.41
CA SER A 229 -17.12 -36.13 -6.40
C SER A 229 -18.21 -35.11 -6.04
N SER A 230 -19.31 -35.18 -6.74
CA SER A 230 -20.50 -34.35 -6.49
C SER A 230 -21.62 -35.15 -5.77
N THR A 231 -21.26 -36.19 -4.99
CA THR A 231 -22.25 -37.02 -4.28
C THR A 231 -23.16 -36.13 -3.38
N ASP A 232 -22.56 -35.28 -2.55
CA ASP A 232 -23.30 -34.38 -1.68
C ASP A 232 -22.76 -32.91 -1.75
N LEU A 233 -21.49 -32.75 -2.10
CA LEU A 233 -20.79 -31.47 -2.05
C LEU A 233 -20.31 -31.04 -3.44
N THR A 234 -20.05 -29.75 -3.60
CA THR A 234 -19.43 -29.20 -4.80
C THR A 234 -18.24 -28.32 -4.42
N PHE A 235 -17.28 -28.27 -5.33
CA PHE A 235 -16.01 -27.54 -5.15
C PHE A 235 -15.75 -26.68 -6.38
N ASP A 236 -15.43 -25.41 -6.20
CA ASP A 236 -15.34 -24.42 -7.27
C ASP A 236 -13.95 -24.15 -7.80
N GLY A 237 -12.90 -24.72 -7.18
CA GLY A 237 -11.50 -24.54 -7.59
C GLY A 237 -10.95 -23.14 -7.28
N LYS A 238 -11.23 -22.64 -6.09
CA LYS A 238 -10.73 -21.33 -5.64
C LYS A 238 -9.21 -21.28 -5.62
N ALA A 239 -8.64 -20.28 -6.29
CA ALA A 239 -7.23 -19.93 -6.22
C ALA A 239 -7.14 -18.43 -5.87
N ILE A 240 -6.75 -18.11 -4.64
CA ILE A 240 -6.78 -16.75 -4.12
C ILE A 240 -5.42 -16.41 -3.52
N ILE A 241 -4.88 -15.23 -3.86
CA ILE A 241 -3.65 -14.70 -3.28
C ILE A 241 -3.94 -13.36 -2.64
N CYS A 242 -3.67 -13.26 -1.33
CA CYS A 242 -3.78 -12.04 -0.55
C CYS A 242 -2.39 -11.60 -0.05
N GLU A 243 -2.20 -10.30 0.13
CA GLU A 243 -1.00 -9.71 0.75
C GLU A 243 -1.43 -8.57 1.67
N ASN A 244 -1.08 -8.67 2.95
CA ASN A 244 -1.32 -7.61 3.94
C ASN A 244 -2.74 -7.01 3.88
N GLY A 245 -3.76 -7.86 3.77
CA GLY A 245 -5.18 -7.47 3.74
C GLY A 245 -5.78 -7.21 2.36
N ALA A 246 -4.96 -7.09 1.32
CA ALA A 246 -5.44 -6.90 -0.03
C ALA A 246 -5.49 -8.23 -0.79
N THR A 247 -6.55 -8.48 -1.54
CA THR A 247 -6.57 -9.55 -2.54
C THR A 247 -5.83 -9.07 -3.79
N LEU A 248 -4.69 -9.71 -4.10
CA LEU A 248 -3.91 -9.37 -5.30
C LEU A 248 -4.47 -10.05 -6.53
N GLN A 249 -4.87 -11.32 -6.41
CA GLN A 249 -5.43 -12.10 -7.50
C GLN A 249 -6.40 -13.15 -6.98
N ALA A 250 -7.45 -13.39 -7.75
CA ALA A 250 -8.38 -14.50 -7.56
C ALA A 250 -8.87 -14.97 -8.94
N ASN A 251 -8.94 -16.28 -9.14
CA ASN A 251 -9.45 -16.87 -10.37
C ASN A 251 -10.98 -16.77 -10.46
N ARG A 252 -11.53 -17.01 -11.66
CA ARG A 252 -12.96 -17.16 -11.87
C ARG A 252 -13.42 -18.51 -11.34
N ARG A 253 -14.27 -18.48 -10.34
CA ARG A 253 -14.87 -19.67 -9.74
C ARG A 253 -15.67 -20.45 -10.77
N TRP A 254 -15.76 -21.75 -10.61
CA TRP A 254 -16.56 -22.65 -11.46
C TRP A 254 -16.08 -22.79 -12.92
N ASP A 255 -14.94 -22.19 -13.25
CA ASP A 255 -14.35 -22.25 -14.59
C ASP A 255 -13.10 -23.14 -14.56
N PRO A 256 -13.17 -24.40 -15.06
CA PRO A 256 -12.01 -25.29 -15.04
C PRO A 256 -10.86 -24.82 -15.96
N SER A 257 -11.13 -23.88 -16.88
CA SER A 257 -10.10 -23.28 -17.73
C SER A 257 -9.35 -22.14 -17.04
N ASP A 258 -9.94 -21.52 -16.01
CA ASP A 258 -9.32 -20.47 -15.18
C ASP A 258 -9.08 -21.01 -13.76
N ASN A 259 -8.12 -21.88 -13.62
CA ASN A 259 -7.83 -22.64 -12.39
C ASN A 259 -6.54 -22.21 -11.69
N THR A 260 -6.02 -21.03 -12.00
CA THR A 260 -4.72 -20.56 -11.49
C THR A 260 -4.74 -19.06 -11.23
N SER A 261 -4.24 -18.65 -10.08
CA SER A 261 -3.92 -17.25 -9.78
C SER A 261 -2.42 -17.10 -9.61
N ILE A 262 -1.85 -16.07 -10.21
CA ILE A 262 -0.40 -15.76 -10.12
C ILE A 262 -0.26 -14.29 -9.70
N ALA A 263 0.62 -14.02 -8.72
CA ALA A 263 0.89 -12.66 -8.26
C ALA A 263 2.36 -12.49 -7.84
N ASP A 264 2.86 -11.26 -7.96
CA ASP A 264 4.15 -10.85 -7.43
C ASP A 264 3.97 -10.27 -6.02
N ILE A 265 4.57 -10.91 -5.02
CA ILE A 265 4.51 -10.53 -3.60
C ILE A 265 5.64 -9.56 -3.27
N ASP A 266 5.33 -8.46 -2.61
CA ASP A 266 6.30 -7.49 -2.13
C ASP A 266 6.84 -7.84 -0.73
N ILE A 267 7.90 -8.66 -0.71
CA ILE A 267 8.52 -9.11 0.55
C ILE A 267 9.11 -7.93 1.34
N GLN A 268 9.68 -6.94 0.64
CA GLN A 268 10.26 -5.78 1.33
C GLN A 268 9.19 -4.90 1.99
N ALA A 269 8.01 -4.75 1.36
CA ALA A 269 6.90 -4.03 1.98
C ALA A 269 6.43 -4.74 3.26
N LEU A 270 6.28 -6.07 3.23
CA LEU A 270 5.91 -6.87 4.40
C LEU A 270 6.94 -6.75 5.53
N GLU A 271 8.23 -6.80 5.21
CA GLU A 271 9.31 -6.64 6.19
C GLU A 271 9.29 -5.25 6.83
N ARG A 272 9.07 -4.21 6.04
CA ARG A 272 8.99 -2.83 6.56
C ARG A 272 7.78 -2.65 7.47
N ASP A 273 6.62 -3.19 7.12
CA ASP A 273 5.44 -3.15 7.98
C ASP A 273 5.70 -3.87 9.32
N ARG A 274 6.38 -5.02 9.31
CA ARG A 274 6.80 -5.73 10.55
C ARG A 274 7.79 -4.92 11.40
N ILE A 275 8.74 -4.21 10.78
CA ILE A 275 9.68 -3.33 11.50
C ILE A 275 8.94 -2.16 12.16
N HIS A 276 7.95 -1.57 11.49
CA HIS A 276 7.19 -0.45 12.02
C HIS A 276 6.18 -0.86 13.10
N MET A 277 5.62 -2.06 13.00
CA MET A 277 4.67 -2.60 13.97
C MET A 277 5.41 -3.32 15.11
N THR A 278 5.96 -2.57 16.08
CA THR A 278 6.74 -3.11 17.20
C THR A 278 5.98 -4.17 18.00
N THR A 279 4.67 -4.03 18.13
CA THR A 279 3.80 -5.02 18.81
C THR A 279 3.77 -6.38 18.11
N PHE A 280 4.08 -6.45 16.81
CA PHE A 280 4.25 -7.74 16.12
C PHE A 280 5.47 -8.51 16.68
N ALA A 281 6.58 -7.81 16.90
CA ALA A 281 7.78 -8.39 17.51
C ALA A 281 7.54 -8.78 18.98
N ASP A 282 6.76 -7.99 19.72
CA ASP A 282 6.38 -8.31 21.10
C ASP A 282 5.59 -9.63 21.18
N CYS A 283 4.57 -9.80 20.32
CA CYS A 283 3.82 -11.05 20.20
C CYS A 283 4.73 -12.21 19.79
N ALA A 284 5.64 -12.01 18.85
CA ALA A 284 6.56 -13.05 18.38
C ALA A 284 7.44 -13.58 19.50
N SER A 285 7.87 -12.75 20.44
CA SER A 285 8.71 -13.15 21.57
C SER A 285 8.04 -14.13 22.55
N THR A 286 6.70 -14.13 22.59
CA THR A 286 5.92 -14.97 23.52
C THR A 286 5.31 -16.22 22.88
N GLU A 287 4.90 -16.15 21.63
CA GLU A 287 3.99 -17.14 21.00
C GLU A 287 4.67 -18.11 20.00
N CYS A 288 5.97 -17.94 19.71
CA CYS A 288 6.67 -18.78 18.71
C CYS A 288 7.17 -20.14 19.22
N LYS A 289 6.74 -20.57 20.40
CA LYS A 289 7.17 -21.85 20.99
C LYS A 289 6.76 -23.03 20.11
N GLY A 290 7.71 -23.96 19.87
CA GLY A 290 7.48 -25.18 19.08
C GLY A 290 7.55 -24.99 17.56
N ILE A 291 7.81 -23.77 17.06
CA ILE A 291 8.09 -23.53 15.64
C ILE A 291 9.57 -23.67 15.38
N THR A 292 9.93 -24.46 14.37
CA THR A 292 11.32 -24.66 13.94
C THR A 292 11.53 -24.05 12.55
N ILE A 293 12.68 -23.40 12.37
CA ILE A 293 13.12 -22.95 11.03
C ILE A 293 14.08 -24.03 10.50
N GLU A 294 13.92 -24.37 9.23
CA GLU A 294 14.82 -25.31 8.57
C GLU A 294 16.27 -24.84 8.68
N ASN A 295 17.13 -25.68 9.25
CA ASN A 295 18.57 -25.41 9.32
C ASN A 295 19.21 -25.61 7.95
N SER A 296 19.73 -24.56 7.36
CA SER A 296 20.56 -24.65 6.15
C SER A 296 21.96 -25.07 6.55
N SER A 297 22.40 -26.26 6.18
CA SER A 297 23.80 -26.70 6.35
C SER A 297 24.76 -26.06 5.35
N SER A 298 24.34 -25.13 4.49
CA SER A 298 25.18 -24.53 3.45
C SER A 298 24.93 -23.05 3.10
N ASP A 299 23.92 -22.37 3.69
CA ASP A 299 23.74 -20.92 3.44
C ASP A 299 23.65 -20.16 4.76
N SER A 300 24.82 -19.89 5.31
CA SER A 300 25.00 -19.08 6.52
C SER A 300 25.02 -17.59 6.16
N SER A 301 23.94 -17.07 5.64
CA SER A 301 23.62 -15.65 5.81
C SER A 301 22.21 -15.38 5.27
N ILE A 302 21.25 -15.12 6.20
CA ILE A 302 20.19 -14.19 5.85
C ILE A 302 20.87 -12.82 5.83
N CYS A 303 21.65 -12.57 4.81
CA CYS A 303 21.99 -11.23 4.45
C CYS A 303 20.83 -10.79 3.52
N ILE A 304 19.87 -10.04 4.07
CA ILE A 304 18.98 -9.17 3.30
C ILE A 304 19.83 -8.00 2.79
N THR A 305 21.01 -8.28 2.30
CA THR A 305 21.75 -7.39 1.44
C THR A 305 21.32 -7.77 0.03
N CYS A 306 20.81 -6.79 -0.69
CA CYS A 306 20.69 -6.84 -2.13
C CYS A 306 21.97 -7.47 -2.71
N GLN A 307 22.00 -8.79 -2.89
CA GLN A 307 22.92 -9.35 -3.86
C GLN A 307 22.33 -8.91 -5.20
N ASN A 308 22.82 -7.79 -5.68
CA ASN A 308 22.88 -7.51 -7.10
C ASN A 308 23.70 -8.65 -7.72
N SER A 309 23.06 -9.79 -7.95
CA SER A 309 23.56 -10.79 -8.90
C SER A 309 23.56 -10.10 -10.25
N GLY A 310 24.75 -9.89 -10.78
CA GLY A 310 25.04 -9.04 -11.91
C GLY A 310 24.15 -9.29 -13.12
N SER A 311 23.88 -8.20 -13.82
CA SER A 311 23.72 -8.06 -15.26
C SER A 311 22.87 -9.06 -16.04
N ASP A 312 21.68 -9.44 -15.54
CA ASP A 312 20.60 -9.89 -16.42
C ASP A 312 19.30 -9.14 -16.06
N THR A 313 19.40 -7.83 -16.12
CA THR A 313 18.30 -6.90 -15.95
C THR A 313 17.61 -6.59 -17.27
N LEU A 314 17.14 -7.59 -17.95
CA LEU A 314 15.94 -7.40 -18.76
C LEU A 314 14.80 -7.32 -17.77
N ALA A 315 14.20 -6.15 -17.70
CA ALA A 315 13.09 -5.84 -16.80
C ALA A 315 12.05 -6.97 -16.84
N GLN A 316 12.02 -7.80 -15.80
CA GLN A 316 10.92 -8.73 -15.65
C GLN A 316 9.69 -7.86 -15.40
N THR A 317 8.77 -7.85 -16.36
CA THR A 317 7.51 -7.14 -16.21
C THR A 317 6.80 -7.67 -14.97
N LEU A 318 6.59 -6.81 -14.00
CA LEU A 318 5.81 -7.16 -12.82
C LEU A 318 4.37 -7.44 -13.25
N LEU A 319 3.78 -8.50 -12.72
CA LEU A 319 2.35 -8.76 -12.85
C LEU A 319 1.53 -7.87 -11.91
N ARG A 320 2.20 -7.31 -10.90
CA ARG A 320 1.60 -6.39 -9.93
C ARG A 320 1.36 -5.04 -10.59
N ASN A 321 0.13 -4.55 -10.51
CA ASN A 321 -0.17 -3.17 -10.84
C ASN A 321 0.41 -2.24 -9.76
N ILE A 322 1.29 -1.33 -10.18
CA ILE A 322 1.81 -0.26 -9.33
C ILE A 322 1.00 0.99 -9.62
N ASP A 323 0.26 1.46 -8.62
CA ASP A 323 -0.58 2.65 -8.76
C ASP A 323 0.30 3.90 -8.89
N PRO A 324 0.20 4.68 -9.99
CA PRO A 324 0.93 5.94 -10.15
C PRO A 324 0.48 7.02 -9.15
N HIS A 325 -0.73 6.90 -8.59
CA HIS A 325 -1.29 7.86 -7.65
C HIS A 325 -1.64 7.22 -6.30
N PRO A 326 -0.63 6.77 -5.51
CA PRO A 326 -0.84 5.91 -4.34
C PRO A 326 -1.64 6.58 -3.20
N PHE A 327 -1.85 7.89 -3.26
CA PHE A 327 -2.70 8.62 -2.32
C PHE A 327 -4.17 8.69 -2.77
N VAL A 328 -4.46 8.40 -4.04
CA VAL A 328 -5.81 8.49 -4.62
C VAL A 328 -6.35 7.07 -4.81
N PRO A 329 -7.46 6.67 -4.17
CA PRO A 329 -8.00 5.33 -4.35
C PRO A 329 -8.52 5.12 -5.78
N ALA A 330 -8.42 3.89 -6.26
CA ALA A 330 -8.97 3.51 -7.55
C ALA A 330 -10.51 3.38 -7.50
N GLY A 331 -11.19 3.93 -8.50
CA GLY A 331 -12.66 3.84 -8.65
C GLY A 331 -13.42 5.02 -8.02
N SER A 332 -14.50 5.44 -8.71
CA SER A 332 -15.24 6.66 -8.36
C SER A 332 -15.91 6.61 -6.99
N GLU A 333 -16.47 5.46 -6.60
CA GLU A 333 -17.13 5.27 -5.30
C GLU A 333 -16.11 5.34 -4.15
N ALA A 334 -14.97 4.66 -4.29
CA ALA A 334 -13.88 4.69 -3.31
C ALA A 334 -13.25 6.09 -3.19
N ILE A 335 -13.16 6.85 -4.29
CA ILE A 335 -12.70 8.25 -4.26
C ILE A 335 -13.69 9.10 -3.47
N HIS A 336 -14.99 8.96 -3.71
CA HIS A 336 -16.03 9.73 -3.02
C HIS A 336 -15.99 9.49 -1.50
N GLU A 337 -16.01 8.23 -1.07
CA GLU A 337 -15.91 7.83 0.34
C GLU A 337 -14.62 8.37 0.99
N ARG A 338 -13.48 8.24 0.31
CA ARG A 338 -12.20 8.75 0.80
C ARG A 338 -12.17 10.26 0.94
N CYS A 339 -12.75 11.00 -0.03
CA CYS A 339 -12.85 12.46 0.06
C CYS A 339 -13.70 12.87 1.26
N GLU A 340 -14.83 12.22 1.49
CA GLU A 340 -15.69 12.47 2.63
C GLU A 340 -14.97 12.22 3.97
N GLU A 341 -14.26 11.09 4.11
CA GLU A 341 -13.45 10.80 5.29
C GLU A 341 -12.41 11.88 5.57
N ILE A 342 -11.63 12.28 4.55
CA ILE A 342 -10.58 13.29 4.69
C ILE A 342 -11.17 14.63 5.12
N ILE A 343 -12.23 15.09 4.46
CA ILE A 343 -12.92 16.33 4.78
C ILE A 343 -13.43 16.28 6.22
N ASN A 344 -14.05 15.18 6.63
CA ASN A 344 -14.55 15.01 8.00
C ASN A 344 -13.42 15.04 9.05
N ILE A 345 -12.26 14.46 8.76
CA ILE A 345 -11.08 14.54 9.62
C ILE A 345 -10.60 15.98 9.74
N GLN A 346 -10.45 16.70 8.63
CA GLN A 346 -10.02 18.11 8.63
C GLN A 346 -11.01 19.01 9.39
N VAL A 347 -12.30 18.87 9.12
CA VAL A 347 -13.38 19.63 9.78
C VAL A 347 -13.44 19.34 11.28
N ALA A 348 -13.37 18.07 11.68
CA ALA A 348 -13.41 17.70 13.09
C ALA A 348 -12.20 18.26 13.86
N ALA A 349 -11.02 18.20 13.25
CA ALA A 349 -9.80 18.68 13.86
C ALA A 349 -9.78 20.21 14.01
N LEU A 350 -10.18 20.95 12.96
CA LEU A 350 -10.29 22.40 13.01
C LEU A 350 -11.40 22.86 13.98
N ALA A 351 -12.56 22.19 13.98
CA ALA A 351 -13.65 22.47 14.91
C ALA A 351 -13.20 22.34 16.37
N LYS A 352 -12.47 21.24 16.69
CA LYS A 352 -11.93 21.06 18.04
C LYS A 352 -10.90 22.12 18.42
N ARG A 353 -10.08 22.59 17.48
CA ARG A 353 -9.12 23.65 17.72
C ARG A 353 -9.86 24.97 18.08
N LEU A 354 -10.84 25.35 17.26
CA LEU A 354 -11.62 26.59 17.48
C LEU A 354 -12.41 26.54 18.79
N ASP A 355 -13.08 25.44 19.07
CA ASP A 355 -13.83 25.21 20.31
C ASP A 355 -12.92 25.32 21.54
N ALA A 356 -11.76 24.66 21.52
CA ALA A 356 -10.84 24.62 22.66
C ALA A 356 -10.27 25.98 23.06
N ILE A 357 -10.16 26.89 22.12
CA ILE A 357 -9.67 28.27 22.35
C ILE A 357 -10.79 29.31 22.35
N CYS A 358 -12.05 28.87 22.30
CA CYS A 358 -13.25 29.74 22.24
C CYS A 358 -13.15 30.80 21.11
N CYS A 359 -12.66 30.37 19.93
CA CYS A 359 -12.40 31.26 18.80
C CYS A 359 -13.55 31.24 17.79
N HIS A 360 -14.06 32.42 17.46
CA HIS A 360 -15.18 32.61 16.53
C HIS A 360 -14.78 33.31 15.24
N THR A 361 -13.50 33.57 15.05
CA THR A 361 -12.96 34.23 13.86
C THR A 361 -11.76 33.45 13.31
N LEU A 362 -11.62 33.42 11.99
CA LEU A 362 -10.57 32.72 11.27
C LEU A 362 -10.07 33.59 10.13
N THR A 363 -8.76 33.79 10.04
CA THR A 363 -8.14 34.52 8.93
C THR A 363 -7.47 33.56 7.98
N VAL A 364 -7.75 33.67 6.68
CA VAL A 364 -7.15 32.81 5.64
C VAL A 364 -6.76 33.62 4.40
N GLY A 365 -5.56 33.40 3.88
CA GLY A 365 -5.11 33.99 2.62
C GLY A 365 -5.71 33.24 1.43
N ILE A 366 -6.41 33.96 0.54
CA ILE A 366 -7.06 33.36 -0.64
C ILE A 366 -6.33 33.87 -1.89
N SER A 367 -5.58 32.96 -2.51
CA SER A 367 -4.85 33.23 -3.75
C SER A 367 -5.70 32.99 -5.01
N GLY A 368 -6.77 32.21 -4.89
CA GLY A 368 -7.55 31.68 -6.02
C GLY A 368 -7.03 30.35 -6.56
N GLY A 369 -6.01 29.76 -5.94
CA GLY A 369 -5.50 28.43 -6.23
C GLY A 369 -6.20 27.32 -5.41
N LEU A 370 -5.95 26.07 -5.78
CA LEU A 370 -6.60 24.87 -5.19
C LEU A 370 -6.42 24.76 -3.67
N ASP A 371 -5.23 25.05 -3.14
CA ASP A 371 -4.91 24.84 -1.71
C ASP A 371 -5.65 25.84 -0.82
N SER A 372 -5.65 27.12 -1.19
CA SER A 372 -6.39 28.15 -0.48
C SER A 372 -7.91 27.92 -0.59
N THR A 373 -8.36 27.43 -1.74
CA THR A 373 -9.77 27.03 -1.96
C THR A 373 -10.16 25.89 -1.03
N LEU A 374 -9.38 24.81 -0.96
CA LEU A 374 -9.66 23.69 -0.05
C LEU A 374 -9.69 24.17 1.40
N ALA A 375 -8.71 24.95 1.84
CA ALA A 375 -8.67 25.47 3.21
C ALA A 375 -9.92 26.32 3.53
N LEU A 376 -10.37 27.15 2.60
CA LEU A 376 -11.60 27.97 2.75
C LEU A 376 -12.86 27.09 2.84
N LEU A 377 -12.99 26.07 2.01
CA LEU A 377 -14.13 25.15 2.01
C LEU A 377 -14.20 24.36 3.32
N ILE A 378 -13.05 23.90 3.85
CA ILE A 378 -12.97 23.25 5.16
C ILE A 378 -13.35 24.24 6.28
N ALA A 379 -12.89 25.50 6.22
CA ALA A 379 -13.28 26.53 7.18
C ALA A 379 -14.79 26.76 7.19
N VAL A 380 -15.41 26.87 6.01
CA VAL A 380 -16.87 27.03 5.87
C VAL A 380 -17.63 25.85 6.48
N ARG A 381 -17.26 24.59 6.13
CA ARG A 381 -17.87 23.41 6.72
C ARG A 381 -17.67 23.33 8.24
N THR A 382 -16.53 23.81 8.73
CA THR A 382 -16.25 23.85 10.17
C THR A 382 -17.15 24.85 10.90
N PHE A 383 -17.33 26.05 10.34
CA PHE A 383 -18.22 27.06 10.92
C PHE A 383 -19.68 26.60 10.90
N ASP A 384 -20.13 26.04 9.78
CA ASP A 384 -21.48 25.44 9.69
C ASP A 384 -21.71 24.37 10.76
N ARG A 385 -20.73 23.49 10.97
CA ARG A 385 -20.77 22.41 11.98
C ARG A 385 -20.86 22.96 13.41
N LEU A 386 -20.16 24.08 13.69
CA LEU A 386 -20.15 24.72 15.01
C LEU A 386 -21.33 25.68 15.20
N GLY A 387 -22.15 25.94 14.18
CA GLY A 387 -23.22 26.91 14.20
C GLY A 387 -22.71 28.36 14.28
N LEU A 388 -21.49 28.61 13.82
CA LEU A 388 -20.87 29.93 13.77
C LEU A 388 -21.26 30.68 12.49
N ASP A 389 -21.34 32.03 12.58
CA ASP A 389 -21.59 32.86 11.40
C ASP A 389 -20.38 32.81 10.46
N ARG A 390 -20.59 32.42 9.20
CA ARG A 390 -19.56 32.41 8.16
C ARG A 390 -18.86 33.76 7.99
N LYS A 391 -19.47 34.87 8.39
CA LYS A 391 -18.84 36.20 8.46
C LYS A 391 -17.64 36.27 9.40
N GLY A 392 -17.52 35.34 10.34
CA GLY A 392 -16.33 35.17 11.16
C GLY A 392 -15.11 34.61 10.38
N ILE A 393 -15.31 34.06 9.20
CA ILE A 393 -14.22 33.68 8.29
C ILE A 393 -13.80 34.90 7.49
N ILE A 394 -12.57 35.37 7.68
CA ILE A 394 -11.99 36.52 7.03
C ILE A 394 -11.05 36.00 5.94
N GLY A 395 -11.55 35.95 4.72
CA GLY A 395 -10.75 35.64 3.54
C GLY A 395 -10.05 36.91 3.04
N VAL A 396 -8.72 36.84 2.90
CA VAL A 396 -7.91 37.98 2.48
C VAL A 396 -7.22 37.66 1.16
N THR A 397 -7.58 38.39 0.10
CA THR A 397 -6.79 38.39 -1.14
C THR A 397 -5.77 39.50 -1.11
N MET A 398 -4.54 39.19 -1.48
CA MET A 398 -3.40 40.10 -1.35
C MET A 398 -2.65 40.20 -2.68
N PRO A 399 -3.18 40.96 -3.66
CA PRO A 399 -2.54 41.07 -4.95
C PRO A 399 -1.11 41.59 -4.82
N GLY A 400 -0.17 40.86 -5.41
CA GLY A 400 1.25 41.17 -5.53
C GLY A 400 1.62 41.46 -7.00
N PHE A 401 2.91 41.33 -7.32
CA PHE A 401 3.40 41.66 -8.67
C PHE A 401 3.10 40.57 -9.72
N GLY A 402 2.78 39.31 -9.32
CA GLY A 402 2.50 38.18 -10.21
C GLY A 402 1.05 37.70 -10.19
N THR A 403 0.14 38.37 -9.50
CA THR A 403 -1.27 37.97 -9.43
C THR A 403 -1.97 38.20 -10.78
N THR A 404 -2.61 37.16 -11.33
CA THR A 404 -3.37 37.25 -12.59
C THR A 404 -4.82 37.65 -12.34
N ASP A 405 -5.48 38.25 -13.35
CA ASP A 405 -6.89 38.67 -13.25
C ASP A 405 -7.81 37.45 -12.98
N ARG A 406 -7.53 36.31 -13.57
CA ARG A 406 -8.33 35.06 -13.38
C ARG A 406 -8.27 34.54 -11.94
N THR A 407 -7.09 34.41 -11.38
CA THR A 407 -6.92 33.92 -9.99
C THR A 407 -7.50 34.93 -8.99
N HIS A 408 -7.36 36.22 -9.25
CA HIS A 408 -7.96 37.28 -8.45
C HIS A 408 -9.50 37.24 -8.48
N SER A 409 -10.12 37.15 -9.68
CA SER A 409 -11.58 37.03 -9.81
C SER A 409 -12.10 35.77 -9.10
N ASN A 410 -11.45 34.63 -9.30
CA ASN A 410 -11.81 33.37 -8.64
C ASN A 410 -11.79 33.48 -7.11
N ALA A 411 -10.78 34.16 -6.55
CA ALA A 411 -10.69 34.39 -5.10
C ALA A 411 -11.87 35.23 -4.58
N VAL A 412 -12.15 36.34 -5.23
CA VAL A 412 -13.20 37.28 -4.82
C VAL A 412 -14.60 36.65 -4.98
N ASP A 413 -14.87 36.03 -6.12
CA ASP A 413 -16.15 35.40 -6.42
C ASP A 413 -16.43 34.24 -5.44
N LEU A 414 -15.44 33.38 -5.18
CA LEU A 414 -15.60 32.27 -4.24
C LEU A 414 -15.93 32.77 -2.82
N MET A 415 -15.19 33.75 -2.31
CA MET A 415 -15.47 34.34 -0.98
C MET A 415 -16.87 34.92 -0.90
N SER A 416 -17.30 35.63 -1.94
CA SER A 416 -18.63 36.23 -2.02
C SER A 416 -19.73 35.16 -2.01
N HIS A 417 -19.61 34.11 -2.84
CA HIS A 417 -20.60 33.06 -2.98
C HIS A 417 -20.70 32.14 -1.74
N LEU A 418 -19.60 31.98 -1.00
CA LEU A 418 -19.59 31.23 0.27
C LEU A 418 -20.12 32.07 1.45
N GLY A 419 -20.32 33.37 1.27
CA GLY A 419 -20.87 34.27 2.29
C GLY A 419 -19.90 34.64 3.41
N VAL A 420 -18.60 34.50 3.19
CA VAL A 420 -17.53 34.86 4.14
C VAL A 420 -17.23 36.37 4.08
N THR A 421 -16.47 36.91 5.04
CA THR A 421 -15.95 38.29 4.99
C THR A 421 -14.76 38.34 4.04
N SER A 422 -14.86 39.13 2.97
CA SER A 422 -13.79 39.33 1.99
C SER A 422 -13.04 40.61 2.27
N ARG A 423 -11.71 40.57 2.27
CA ARG A 423 -10.82 41.75 2.29
C ARG A 423 -9.82 41.67 1.15
N GLU A 424 -9.60 42.82 0.50
CA GLU A 424 -8.55 42.94 -0.50
C GLU A 424 -7.49 43.93 -0.01
N ILE A 425 -6.22 43.53 0.00
CA ILE A 425 -5.11 44.36 0.50
C ILE A 425 -3.92 44.20 -0.45
N SER A 426 -3.65 45.21 -1.26
CA SER A 426 -2.45 45.21 -2.12
C SER A 426 -1.17 45.35 -1.31
N ILE A 427 -0.23 44.42 -1.54
CA ILE A 427 1.08 44.39 -0.85
C ILE A 427 2.15 45.21 -1.58
N GLY A 428 1.89 45.69 -2.79
CA GLY A 428 2.90 46.27 -3.67
C GLY A 428 3.66 47.48 -3.08
N ALA A 429 2.95 48.40 -2.39
CA ALA A 429 3.58 49.55 -1.77
C ALA A 429 4.51 49.20 -0.62
N ALA A 430 4.07 48.28 0.26
CA ALA A 430 4.86 47.80 1.41
C ALA A 430 6.10 47.05 0.97
N VAL A 431 5.97 46.14 -0.02
CA VAL A 431 7.10 45.39 -0.57
C VAL A 431 8.11 46.29 -1.27
N LYS A 432 7.66 47.31 -2.02
CA LYS A 432 8.58 48.31 -2.63
C LYS A 432 9.34 49.10 -1.57
N GLN A 433 8.69 49.49 -0.46
CA GLN A 433 9.37 50.13 0.65
C GLN A 433 10.39 49.21 1.28
N HIS A 434 10.01 47.95 1.52
CA HIS A 434 10.92 46.93 2.07
C HIS A 434 12.16 46.72 1.18
N PHE A 435 12.00 46.67 -0.16
CA PHE A 435 13.15 46.56 -1.06
C PHE A 435 14.12 47.75 -0.90
N LYS A 436 13.60 48.96 -0.74
CA LYS A 436 14.44 50.14 -0.48
C LYS A 436 15.19 49.99 0.83
N ASP A 437 14.53 49.57 1.89
CA ASP A 437 15.10 49.43 3.24
C ASP A 437 16.25 48.40 3.29
N ILE A 438 16.15 47.32 2.51
CA ILE A 438 17.21 46.29 2.44
C ILE A 438 18.19 46.47 1.27
N GLY A 439 18.02 47.53 0.45
CA GLY A 439 18.87 47.78 -0.71
C GLY A 439 18.72 46.79 -1.86
N HIS A 440 17.57 46.12 -1.98
CA HIS A 440 17.30 45.15 -3.05
C HIS A 440 16.84 45.85 -4.33
N ASN A 441 17.36 45.42 -5.48
CA ASN A 441 16.93 45.95 -6.79
C ASN A 441 15.60 45.28 -7.21
N PRO A 442 14.49 46.02 -7.35
CA PRO A 442 13.19 45.50 -7.75
C PRO A 442 13.16 44.77 -9.11
N GLU A 443 14.11 45.03 -9.99
CA GLU A 443 14.22 44.36 -11.29
C GLU A 443 14.89 42.99 -11.19
N ASN A 444 15.47 42.64 -10.02
CA ASN A 444 16.07 41.35 -9.77
C ASN A 444 15.01 40.40 -9.15
N HIS A 445 14.40 39.54 -9.97
CA HIS A 445 13.34 38.62 -9.56
C HIS A 445 13.93 37.33 -8.97
N ASP A 446 14.77 37.49 -7.95
CA ASP A 446 15.40 36.36 -7.21
C ASP A 446 14.56 35.90 -6.01
N VAL A 447 15.13 34.95 -5.23
CA VAL A 447 14.51 34.40 -4.01
C VAL A 447 14.15 35.51 -3.00
N THR A 448 14.91 36.63 -2.94
CA THR A 448 14.61 37.77 -2.06
C THR A 448 13.32 38.46 -2.50
N TYR A 449 13.17 38.67 -3.81
CA TYR A 449 11.97 39.25 -4.41
C TYR A 449 10.70 38.47 -4.08
N GLU A 450 10.73 37.16 -4.24
CA GLU A 450 9.60 36.27 -3.92
C GLU A 450 9.31 36.19 -2.42
N ASN A 451 10.34 35.90 -1.62
CA ASN A 451 10.20 35.74 -0.17
C ASN A 451 9.72 37.02 0.54
N SER A 452 10.07 38.18 0.06
CA SER A 452 9.60 39.45 0.64
C SER A 452 8.09 39.61 0.46
N GLN A 453 7.55 39.24 -0.69
CA GLN A 453 6.11 39.27 -0.93
C GLN A 453 5.37 38.26 -0.06
N ALA A 454 5.86 36.98 0.04
CA ALA A 454 5.25 35.95 0.86
C ALA A 454 5.22 36.35 2.34
N ARG A 455 6.34 36.90 2.87
CA ARG A 455 6.40 37.34 4.27
C ARG A 455 5.48 38.52 4.54
N GLN A 456 5.34 39.49 3.59
CA GLN A 456 4.42 40.60 3.72
C GLN A 456 2.97 40.11 3.81
N ARG A 457 2.57 39.13 3.00
CA ARG A 457 1.26 38.47 3.08
C ARG A 457 1.03 37.83 4.45
N THR A 458 1.98 37.06 4.92
CA THR A 458 1.85 36.39 6.22
C THR A 458 1.77 37.35 7.39
N MET A 459 2.56 38.42 7.40
CA MET A 459 2.50 39.50 8.41
C MET A 459 1.09 40.09 8.48
N LEU A 460 0.50 40.43 7.35
CA LEU A 460 -0.87 41.01 7.29
C LEU A 460 -1.91 40.00 7.84
N LEU A 461 -1.81 38.73 7.50
CA LEU A 461 -2.74 37.71 8.01
C LEU A 461 -2.65 37.57 9.52
N MET A 462 -1.42 37.53 10.08
CA MET A 462 -1.18 37.43 11.53
C MET A 462 -1.73 38.63 12.28
N ASP A 463 -1.50 39.84 11.76
CA ASP A 463 -1.99 41.09 12.37
C ASP A 463 -3.52 41.22 12.31
N ILE A 464 -4.15 40.77 11.21
CA ILE A 464 -5.62 40.71 11.10
C ILE A 464 -6.18 39.72 12.07
N ALA A 465 -5.57 38.56 12.23
CA ALA A 465 -5.99 37.55 13.23
C ALA A 465 -5.91 38.13 14.64
N ASN A 466 -4.84 38.84 14.99
CA ASN A 466 -4.71 39.54 16.27
C ASN A 466 -5.82 40.61 16.48
N GLN A 467 -6.09 41.43 15.47
CA GLN A 467 -7.13 42.47 15.54
C GLN A 467 -8.54 41.88 15.77
N THR A 468 -8.79 40.68 15.23
CA THR A 468 -10.12 40.08 15.25
C THR A 468 -10.27 39.02 16.32
N GLY A 469 -9.22 38.77 17.12
CA GLY A 469 -9.20 37.71 18.13
C GLY A 469 -9.29 36.30 17.55
N GLY A 470 -8.79 36.14 16.32
CA GLY A 470 -8.84 34.89 15.55
C GLY A 470 -7.49 34.20 15.43
N ILE A 471 -7.47 33.15 14.61
CA ILE A 471 -6.24 32.44 14.21
C ILE A 471 -6.05 32.47 12.69
N VAL A 472 -4.80 32.30 12.25
CA VAL A 472 -4.47 32.15 10.83
C VAL A 472 -4.54 30.68 10.43
N LEU A 473 -5.35 30.37 9.41
CA LEU A 473 -5.43 29.05 8.79
C LEU A 473 -4.41 28.94 7.67
N GLY A 474 -3.52 27.93 7.78
CA GLY A 474 -2.52 27.62 6.76
C GLY A 474 -3.12 26.80 5.62
N THR A 475 -2.66 27.10 4.42
CA THR A 475 -3.15 26.50 3.19
C THR A 475 -2.18 25.49 2.57
N GLY A 476 -0.89 25.48 2.99
CA GLY A 476 0.16 24.61 2.46
C GLY A 476 -0.17 23.12 2.59
N ASP A 477 0.08 22.36 1.54
CA ASP A 477 -0.19 20.93 1.44
C ASP A 477 1.05 20.07 1.79
N LEU A 478 0.83 18.73 1.84
CA LEU A 478 1.86 17.76 2.20
C LEU A 478 3.04 17.76 1.23
N SER A 479 2.79 17.90 -0.08
CA SER A 479 3.80 17.85 -1.14
C SER A 479 4.70 19.08 -1.12
N GLU A 480 4.13 20.26 -0.90
CA GLU A 480 4.88 21.50 -0.69
C GLU A 480 5.78 21.40 0.55
N LEU A 481 5.26 20.85 1.65
CA LEU A 481 6.02 20.62 2.86
C LEU A 481 7.16 19.60 2.66
N ALA A 482 6.94 18.57 1.87
CA ALA A 482 7.97 17.58 1.53
C ALA A 482 9.14 18.22 0.76
N LEU A 483 8.82 19.00 -0.27
CA LEU A 483 9.78 19.69 -1.12
C LEU A 483 10.37 20.95 -0.49
N GLY A 484 9.77 21.43 0.62
CA GLY A 484 10.06 22.74 1.19
C GLY A 484 9.78 23.88 0.23
N TRP A 485 8.75 23.71 -0.62
CA TRP A 485 8.29 24.72 -1.59
C TRP A 485 7.36 25.70 -0.91
N ALA A 486 7.91 26.46 0.00
CA ALA A 486 7.26 27.50 0.76
C ALA A 486 8.32 28.46 1.31
N THR A 487 7.99 29.72 1.49
CA THR A 487 8.88 30.70 2.09
C THR A 487 8.94 30.51 3.61
N TYR A 488 10.15 30.25 4.13
CA TYR A 488 10.35 30.15 5.57
C TYR A 488 9.92 31.43 6.26
N ASN A 489 9.12 31.31 7.32
CA ASN A 489 8.51 32.44 8.03
C ASN A 489 7.66 33.35 7.10
N GLY A 490 7.08 32.76 6.06
CA GLY A 490 6.09 33.35 5.16
C GLY A 490 4.88 32.44 5.08
N ASP A 491 4.47 32.04 3.90
CA ASP A 491 3.36 31.11 3.64
C ASP A 491 3.51 29.73 4.29
N HIS A 492 4.72 29.35 4.64
CA HIS A 492 5.02 28.16 5.44
C HIS A 492 4.45 28.22 6.88
N MET A 493 4.20 29.42 7.42
CA MET A 493 3.75 29.62 8.80
C MET A 493 2.27 29.94 8.90
N SER A 494 1.63 29.34 9.89
CA SER A 494 0.24 29.60 10.27
C SER A 494 0.02 29.20 11.73
N MET A 495 -1.18 29.40 12.25
CA MET A 495 -1.54 28.93 13.61
C MET A 495 -2.19 27.55 13.56
N TYR A 496 -2.69 27.10 12.38
CA TYR A 496 -3.19 25.75 12.13
C TYR A 496 -3.12 25.41 10.64
N GLY A 497 -2.40 24.37 10.27
CA GLY A 497 -2.21 23.93 8.87
C GLY A 497 -3.22 22.85 8.49
N VAL A 498 -4.38 23.22 7.97
CA VAL A 498 -5.47 22.28 7.74
C VAL A 498 -5.20 21.29 6.60
N ASN A 499 -4.39 21.66 5.61
CA ASN A 499 -4.03 20.82 4.47
C ASN A 499 -2.69 20.08 4.65
N ALA A 500 -1.98 20.25 5.77
CA ALA A 500 -0.63 19.73 5.98
C ALA A 500 -0.48 18.20 5.81
N GLY A 501 -1.58 17.44 5.91
CA GLY A 501 -1.62 16.00 5.68
C GLY A 501 -2.18 15.59 4.31
N VAL A 502 -2.51 16.53 3.42
CA VAL A 502 -3.14 16.26 2.10
C VAL A 502 -2.10 16.45 0.99
N PRO A 503 -1.77 15.44 0.18
CA PRO A 503 -0.85 15.61 -0.94
C PRO A 503 -1.49 16.40 -2.09
N LYS A 504 -0.66 17.07 -2.88
CA LYS A 504 -1.09 17.94 -4.00
C LYS A 504 -2.00 17.21 -4.99
N THR A 505 -1.67 15.98 -5.33
CA THR A 505 -2.47 15.15 -6.24
C THR A 505 -3.89 14.91 -5.72
N LEU A 506 -4.09 14.85 -4.41
CA LEU A 506 -5.40 14.62 -3.79
C LEU A 506 -6.21 15.90 -3.62
N VAL A 507 -5.58 17.08 -3.50
CA VAL A 507 -6.28 18.37 -3.32
C VAL A 507 -7.31 18.61 -4.42
N LYS A 508 -6.95 18.33 -5.68
CA LYS A 508 -7.86 18.47 -6.82
C LYS A 508 -9.13 17.62 -6.69
N TYR A 509 -9.01 16.39 -6.21
CA TYR A 509 -10.15 15.49 -5.99
C TYR A 509 -11.06 15.99 -4.86
N LEU A 510 -10.48 16.55 -3.79
CA LEU A 510 -11.25 17.13 -2.68
C LEU A 510 -12.03 18.37 -3.12
N VAL A 511 -11.42 19.27 -3.90
CA VAL A 511 -12.13 20.45 -4.44
C VAL A 511 -13.24 20.00 -5.42
N ASN A 512 -12.98 18.98 -6.25
CA ASN A 512 -13.99 18.40 -7.13
C ASN A 512 -15.14 17.75 -6.38
N TYR A 513 -14.86 17.10 -5.25
CA TYR A 513 -15.89 16.56 -4.35
C TYR A 513 -16.84 17.70 -3.88
N PHE A 514 -16.30 18.81 -3.39
CA PHE A 514 -17.12 19.96 -3.02
C PHE A 514 -17.91 20.54 -4.20
N ALA A 515 -17.33 20.56 -5.40
CA ALA A 515 -18.05 20.98 -6.60
C ALA A 515 -19.21 20.02 -6.95
N SER A 516 -19.04 18.72 -6.72
CA SER A 516 -20.10 17.73 -6.97
C SER A 516 -21.26 17.82 -5.98
N GLU A 517 -20.97 18.16 -4.70
CA GLU A 517 -21.97 18.38 -3.65
C GLU A 517 -22.75 19.68 -3.80
N ALA A 518 -22.15 20.69 -4.48
CA ALA A 518 -22.80 21.96 -4.70
C ALA A 518 -23.94 21.84 -5.71
N PRO A 519 -25.06 22.58 -5.56
CA PRO A 519 -26.17 22.54 -6.51
C PRO A 519 -25.71 22.77 -7.93
N GLU A 520 -26.22 22.01 -8.90
CA GLU A 520 -25.74 21.93 -10.28
C GLU A 520 -25.61 23.28 -11.00
N LYS A 521 -26.51 24.21 -10.71
CA LYS A 521 -26.54 25.55 -11.31
C LYS A 521 -26.03 26.66 -10.37
N SER A 522 -25.33 26.28 -9.28
CA SER A 522 -24.82 27.28 -8.33
C SER A 522 -23.56 27.96 -8.85
N GLU A 523 -23.39 29.24 -8.51
CA GLU A 523 -22.18 30.01 -8.81
C GLU A 523 -20.96 29.41 -8.08
N VAL A 524 -21.15 28.83 -6.89
CA VAL A 524 -20.08 28.11 -6.16
C VAL A 524 -19.53 27.00 -7.02
N ARG A 525 -20.39 26.13 -7.58
CA ARG A 525 -19.95 25.02 -8.44
C ARG A 525 -19.18 25.53 -9.66
N ARG A 526 -19.70 26.54 -10.33
CA ARG A 526 -19.04 27.14 -11.49
C ARG A 526 -17.65 27.66 -11.15
N CYS A 527 -17.53 28.41 -10.04
CA CYS A 527 -16.27 28.95 -9.57
C CYS A 527 -15.26 27.84 -9.21
N LEU A 528 -15.70 26.78 -8.50
CA LEU A 528 -14.84 25.64 -8.16
C LEU A 528 -14.33 24.92 -9.41
N LEU A 529 -15.15 24.71 -10.42
CA LEU A 529 -14.74 24.06 -11.67
C LEU A 529 -13.72 24.94 -12.44
N ASP A 530 -13.90 26.28 -12.44
CA ASP A 530 -12.91 27.20 -13.07
C ASP A 530 -11.57 27.18 -12.34
N ILE A 531 -11.58 27.10 -11.00
CA ILE A 531 -10.35 26.93 -10.20
C ILE A 531 -9.65 25.61 -10.52
N ILE A 532 -10.40 24.51 -10.65
CA ILE A 532 -9.87 23.18 -11.00
C ILE A 532 -9.18 23.19 -12.38
N ASP A 533 -9.72 23.96 -13.32
CA ASP A 533 -9.20 24.08 -14.68
C ASP A 533 -8.08 25.14 -14.82
N THR A 534 -7.77 25.86 -13.74
CA THR A 534 -6.69 26.86 -13.74
C THR A 534 -5.34 26.18 -13.56
N PRO A 535 -4.37 26.38 -14.47
CA PRO A 535 -3.03 25.81 -14.33
C PRO A 535 -2.31 26.32 -13.07
N ILE A 536 -1.55 25.45 -12.43
CA ILE A 536 -0.72 25.82 -11.27
C ILE A 536 0.42 26.72 -11.75
N SER A 537 0.44 27.99 -11.28
CA SER A 537 1.42 28.99 -11.68
C SER A 537 2.05 29.69 -10.46
N PRO A 538 3.32 30.12 -10.56
CA PRO A 538 3.93 30.93 -9.50
C PRO A 538 3.29 32.31 -9.46
N GLU A 539 2.68 32.65 -8.31
CA GLU A 539 1.94 33.91 -8.11
C GLU A 539 2.82 35.13 -7.75
N LEU A 540 4.12 34.94 -7.59
CA LEU A 540 5.03 35.94 -7.05
C LEU A 540 5.92 36.60 -8.12
N ILE A 541 6.00 35.99 -9.31
CA ILE A 541 6.79 36.50 -10.44
C ILE A 541 5.84 37.11 -11.48
N PRO A 542 6.10 38.34 -11.98
CA PRO A 542 5.26 38.98 -13.00
C PRO A 542 5.17 38.13 -14.28
N ALA A 543 3.99 38.11 -14.90
CA ALA A 543 3.80 37.63 -16.26
C ALA A 543 4.65 38.40 -17.26
N ASP A 544 4.91 37.86 -18.46
CA ASP A 544 5.58 38.58 -19.53
C ASP A 544 4.69 39.69 -20.11
N SER A 545 5.23 40.49 -21.04
CA SER A 545 4.54 41.61 -21.68
C SER A 545 3.25 41.20 -22.40
N ASP A 546 3.09 39.91 -22.72
CA ASP A 546 1.95 39.34 -23.44
C ASP A 546 0.94 38.68 -22.51
N GLY A 547 1.14 38.78 -21.18
CA GLY A 547 0.28 38.19 -20.16
C GLY A 547 0.46 36.68 -19.98
N ASN A 548 1.47 36.07 -20.63
CA ASN A 548 1.76 34.65 -20.46
C ASN A 548 2.58 34.40 -19.20
N ILE A 549 2.27 33.33 -18.52
CA ILE A 549 3.03 32.85 -17.37
C ILE A 549 4.38 32.33 -17.88
N ARG A 550 5.48 33.04 -17.55
CA ARG A 550 6.83 32.71 -18.02
C ARG A 550 7.33 31.34 -17.56
N GLN A 551 6.81 30.82 -16.45
CA GLN A 551 7.26 29.55 -15.85
C GLN A 551 6.10 28.90 -15.10
N LYS A 552 5.83 27.63 -15.40
CA LYS A 552 4.94 26.84 -14.54
C LYS A 552 5.71 26.42 -13.29
N THR A 553 5.04 26.29 -12.16
CA THR A 553 5.66 25.81 -10.92
C THR A 553 6.32 24.46 -11.14
N GLU A 554 5.70 23.58 -11.93
CA GLU A 554 6.24 22.26 -12.26
C GLU A 554 7.52 22.28 -13.11
N ASP A 555 7.78 23.35 -13.87
CA ASP A 555 9.05 23.50 -14.62
C ASP A 555 10.24 23.71 -13.67
N LEU A 556 9.99 24.25 -12.46
CA LEU A 556 11.01 24.54 -11.45
C LEU A 556 11.17 23.42 -10.42
N VAL A 557 10.06 22.82 -10.06
CA VAL A 557 9.98 21.85 -8.95
C VAL A 557 9.86 20.43 -9.45
N GLY A 558 9.28 20.23 -10.63
CA GLY A 558 8.91 18.94 -11.21
C GLY A 558 7.44 18.59 -11.02
N PRO A 559 6.97 17.56 -11.72
CA PRO A 559 5.58 17.09 -11.63
C PRO A 559 5.24 16.61 -10.22
N TYR A 560 4.18 17.14 -9.63
CA TYR A 560 3.76 16.77 -8.28
C TYR A 560 3.37 15.29 -8.17
N GLU A 561 2.86 14.67 -9.23
CA GLU A 561 2.52 13.24 -9.20
C GLU A 561 3.76 12.35 -9.01
N LEU A 562 4.91 12.69 -9.62
CA LEU A 562 6.16 12.00 -9.35
C LEU A 562 6.63 12.22 -7.92
N HIS A 563 6.53 13.46 -7.40
CA HIS A 563 6.95 13.78 -6.04
C HIS A 563 6.09 13.09 -4.99
N ASP A 564 4.77 13.03 -5.19
CA ASP A 564 3.85 12.35 -4.31
C ASP A 564 4.10 10.83 -4.33
N PHE A 565 4.38 10.27 -5.51
CA PHE A 565 4.80 8.88 -5.65
C PHE A 565 6.09 8.60 -4.85
N PHE A 566 7.12 9.42 -5.03
CA PHE A 566 8.39 9.26 -4.29
C PHE A 566 8.20 9.42 -2.79
N LEU A 567 7.43 10.40 -2.38
CA LEU A 567 7.10 10.68 -0.98
C LEU A 567 6.41 9.49 -0.32
N TYR A 568 5.43 8.90 -1.01
CA TYR A 568 4.69 7.75 -0.51
C TYR A 568 5.61 6.56 -0.23
N TYR A 569 6.38 6.14 -1.22
CA TYR A 569 7.23 4.96 -1.08
C TYR A 569 8.42 5.19 -0.14
N MET A 570 8.95 6.40 -0.08
CA MET A 570 10.00 6.77 0.84
C MET A 570 9.52 6.75 2.31
N LEU A 571 8.38 7.35 2.61
CA LEU A 571 7.92 7.51 3.99
C LEU A 571 7.11 6.31 4.49
N ARG A 572 6.20 5.79 3.64
CA ARG A 572 5.34 4.66 4.04
C ARG A 572 6.14 3.36 4.22
N TYR A 573 7.09 3.11 3.33
CA TYR A 573 7.84 1.87 3.30
C TYR A 573 9.34 2.03 3.57
N GLY A 574 9.89 3.23 3.51
CA GLY A 574 11.34 3.48 3.65
C GLY A 574 12.15 2.79 2.56
N PHE A 575 11.64 2.71 1.35
CA PHE A 575 12.33 2.07 0.24
C PHE A 575 13.58 2.83 -0.20
N THR A 576 14.54 2.08 -0.77
CA THR A 576 15.74 2.68 -1.35
C THR A 576 15.40 3.46 -2.63
N THR A 577 16.29 4.35 -3.02
CA THR A 577 16.13 5.17 -4.23
C THR A 577 15.99 4.32 -5.49
N GLU A 578 16.79 3.23 -5.58
CA GLU A 578 16.76 2.30 -6.70
C GLU A 578 15.40 1.59 -6.79
N ARG A 579 14.85 1.22 -5.63
CA ARG A 579 13.53 0.57 -5.60
C ARG A 579 12.41 1.54 -5.96
N ILE A 580 12.44 2.76 -5.44
CA ILE A 580 11.46 3.81 -5.79
C ILE A 580 11.50 4.08 -7.30
N TYR A 581 12.69 4.16 -7.90
CA TYR A 581 12.86 4.29 -9.35
C TYR A 581 12.26 3.11 -10.12
N LEU A 582 12.54 1.86 -9.68
CA LEU A 582 11.96 0.66 -10.30
C LEU A 582 10.43 0.68 -10.28
N LEU A 583 9.84 1.04 -9.13
CA LEU A 583 8.38 1.13 -8.99
C LEU A 583 7.81 2.23 -9.89
N ALA A 584 8.45 3.40 -9.96
CA ALA A 584 8.02 4.50 -10.83
C ALA A 584 8.02 4.10 -12.31
N ARG A 585 9.06 3.39 -12.78
CA ARG A 585 9.11 2.86 -14.15
C ARG A 585 8.01 1.86 -14.48
N ASN A 586 7.47 1.17 -13.49
CA ASN A 586 6.35 0.24 -13.67
C ASN A 586 5.00 0.93 -13.50
N ALA A 587 4.93 2.07 -12.81
CA ALA A 587 3.73 2.83 -12.57
C ALA A 587 3.40 3.80 -13.72
N PHE A 588 4.42 4.47 -14.25
CA PHE A 588 4.27 5.47 -15.31
C PHE A 588 4.74 4.89 -16.65
N THR A 589 4.03 5.26 -17.72
CA THR A 589 4.44 4.86 -19.07
C THR A 589 5.64 5.69 -19.55
N ALA A 590 6.43 5.12 -20.47
CA ALA A 590 7.58 5.84 -21.03
C ALA A 590 7.17 7.12 -21.81
N ASP A 591 5.95 7.18 -22.33
CA ASP A 591 5.40 8.35 -23.01
C ASP A 591 5.01 9.46 -22.00
N GLU A 592 4.66 9.10 -20.77
CA GLU A 592 4.40 10.06 -19.70
C GLU A 592 5.71 10.61 -19.11
N TYR A 593 6.62 9.70 -18.71
CA TYR A 593 7.91 10.06 -18.11
C TYR A 593 9.04 9.12 -18.58
N SER A 594 10.06 9.68 -19.21
CA SER A 594 11.26 8.91 -19.57
C SER A 594 12.06 8.52 -18.32
N ASP A 595 12.92 7.53 -18.47
CA ASP A 595 13.86 7.07 -17.43
C ASP A 595 14.73 8.22 -16.88
N GLU A 596 15.18 9.10 -17.78
CA GLU A 596 15.98 10.27 -17.44
C GLU A 596 15.14 11.27 -16.62
N THR A 597 13.87 11.47 -16.98
CA THR A 597 12.95 12.37 -16.27
C THR A 597 12.70 11.87 -14.85
N ILE A 598 12.38 10.57 -14.70
CA ILE A 598 12.16 9.95 -13.37
C ILE A 598 13.42 10.07 -12.52
N THR A 599 14.59 9.74 -13.07
CA THR A 599 15.88 9.79 -12.37
C THR A 599 16.21 11.21 -11.93
N HIS A 600 16.02 12.20 -12.81
CA HIS A 600 16.27 13.60 -12.52
C HIS A 600 15.41 14.09 -11.36
N TRP A 601 14.09 13.89 -11.42
CA TRP A 601 13.18 14.39 -10.40
C TRP A 601 13.27 13.64 -9.08
N LEU A 602 13.61 12.34 -9.11
CA LEU A 602 13.92 11.60 -7.88
C LEU A 602 15.16 12.15 -7.17
N SER A 603 16.21 12.49 -7.92
CA SER A 603 17.41 13.14 -7.36
C SER A 603 17.11 14.53 -6.80
N VAL A 604 16.29 15.33 -7.51
CA VAL A 604 15.82 16.65 -7.04
C VAL A 604 14.98 16.50 -5.77
N PHE A 605 14.04 15.53 -5.74
CA PHE A 605 13.22 15.23 -4.57
C PHE A 605 14.08 14.92 -3.35
N MET A 606 15.01 13.97 -3.45
CA MET A 606 15.88 13.59 -2.34
C MET A 606 16.71 14.78 -1.83
N ARG A 607 17.30 15.56 -2.74
CA ARG A 607 18.07 16.75 -2.37
C ARG A 607 17.21 17.77 -1.62
N ARG A 608 16.02 18.08 -2.14
CA ARG A 608 15.11 19.06 -1.53
C ARG A 608 14.56 18.56 -0.21
N PHE A 609 14.11 17.31 -0.15
CA PHE A 609 13.57 16.70 1.05
C PHE A 609 14.55 16.81 2.23
N PHE A 610 15.81 16.52 2.01
CA PHE A 610 16.83 16.65 3.07
C PHE A 610 17.17 18.11 3.37
N ASN A 611 17.50 18.90 2.38
CA ASN A 611 17.96 20.28 2.57
C ASN A 611 16.89 21.21 3.18
N GLN A 612 15.62 20.89 3.03
CA GLN A 612 14.49 21.70 3.51
C GLN A 612 13.91 21.20 4.85
N GLN A 613 14.55 20.25 5.50
CA GLN A 613 14.09 19.71 6.79
C GLN A 613 13.91 20.79 7.86
N PHE A 614 14.77 21.81 7.90
CA PHE A 614 14.66 22.89 8.88
C PHE A 614 13.30 23.60 8.85
N LYS A 615 12.64 23.67 7.69
CA LYS A 615 11.28 24.21 7.55
C LYS A 615 10.26 23.31 8.25
N ARG A 616 10.43 21.98 8.12
CA ARG A 616 9.51 21.01 8.74
C ARG A 616 9.66 20.92 10.25
N SER A 617 10.83 21.26 10.77
CA SER A 617 11.08 21.23 12.23
C SER A 617 10.18 22.18 13.03
N CYS A 618 9.63 23.21 12.41
CA CYS A 618 8.75 24.19 13.04
C CYS A 618 7.34 24.23 12.40
N LEU A 619 6.87 23.13 11.82
CA LEU A 619 5.52 23.09 11.22
C LEU A 619 4.43 23.39 12.25
N PRO A 620 3.40 24.18 11.86
CA PRO A 620 2.18 24.35 12.64
C PRO A 620 1.50 23.02 12.93
N ASP A 621 0.61 23.02 13.93
CA ASP A 621 -0.31 21.91 14.14
C ASP A 621 -1.24 21.76 12.93
N GLY A 622 -1.63 20.52 12.64
CA GLY A 622 -2.57 20.17 11.58
C GLY A 622 -3.01 18.72 11.69
N PRO A 623 -4.11 18.34 11.02
CA PRO A 623 -4.62 16.98 11.08
C PRO A 623 -3.75 16.01 10.28
N LYS A 624 -3.59 14.80 10.82
CA LYS A 624 -3.10 13.66 10.06
C LYS A 624 -4.28 13.01 9.35
N VAL A 625 -4.27 13.00 8.02
CA VAL A 625 -5.37 12.44 7.22
C VAL A 625 -5.04 11.07 6.62
N GLY A 626 -3.81 10.78 6.32
CA GLY A 626 -3.36 9.54 5.67
C GLY A 626 -2.24 8.83 6.43
N SER A 627 -1.74 7.73 5.84
CA SER A 627 -0.63 6.95 6.39
C SER A 627 0.72 7.68 6.34
N VAL A 628 0.85 8.69 5.49
CA VAL A 628 2.06 9.54 5.34
C VAL A 628 1.76 10.92 5.91
N CYS A 629 2.63 11.39 6.80
CA CYS A 629 2.56 12.71 7.39
C CYS A 629 3.98 13.21 7.73
N LEU A 630 4.18 14.53 7.74
CA LEU A 630 5.47 15.16 7.98
C LEU A 630 5.52 15.93 9.31
N SER A 631 4.56 15.70 10.21
CA SER A 631 4.54 16.35 11.52
C SER A 631 5.79 15.98 12.34
N PRO A 632 6.58 16.98 12.81
CA PRO A 632 7.76 16.72 13.61
C PRO A 632 7.44 16.20 15.02
N ARG A 633 6.17 16.27 15.44
CA ARG A 633 5.72 15.82 16.75
C ARG A 633 5.50 14.32 16.86
N GLY A 634 5.24 13.63 15.74
CA GLY A 634 4.94 12.20 15.76
C GLY A 634 5.44 11.39 14.57
N ASP A 635 5.22 11.88 13.35
CA ASP A 635 5.36 11.04 12.17
C ASP A 635 6.76 11.05 11.55
N TRP A 636 7.39 12.23 11.42
CA TRP A 636 8.70 12.34 10.79
C TRP A 636 9.66 13.20 11.60
N ARG A 637 10.66 12.56 12.18
CA ARG A 637 11.71 13.20 12.99
C ARG A 637 13.07 12.98 12.34
N MET A 638 13.53 13.96 11.60
CA MET A 638 14.82 13.93 10.94
C MET A 638 15.67 15.14 11.40
N PRO A 639 16.98 14.98 11.67
CA PRO A 639 17.86 16.11 11.88
C PRO A 639 17.90 17.03 10.66
N SER A 640 17.93 18.35 10.88
CA SER A 640 17.95 19.35 9.79
C SER A 640 19.26 19.37 9.00
N ASP A 641 20.32 18.81 9.55
CA ASP A 641 21.66 18.71 9.00
C ASP A 641 22.03 17.30 8.48
N ALA A 642 21.02 16.42 8.33
CA ALA A 642 21.22 15.10 7.75
C ALA A 642 21.71 15.19 6.30
N SER A 643 22.73 14.42 5.95
CA SER A 643 23.26 14.35 4.59
C SER A 643 22.38 13.49 3.67
N SER A 644 22.08 14.00 2.50
CA SER A 644 21.38 13.24 1.43
C SER A 644 22.29 12.37 0.56
N THR A 645 23.59 12.29 0.87
CA THR A 645 24.57 11.67 -0.03
C THR A 645 24.25 10.22 -0.38
N LEU A 646 23.81 9.42 0.60
CA LEU A 646 23.45 8.02 0.39
C LEU A 646 22.23 7.84 -0.54
N TRP A 647 21.28 8.77 -0.48
CA TRP A 647 20.04 8.74 -1.28
C TRP A 647 20.19 9.35 -2.67
N ARG A 648 21.34 9.96 -2.96
CA ARG A 648 21.65 10.62 -4.24
C ARG A 648 22.74 9.94 -5.04
N GLN A 649 23.30 8.86 -4.53
CA GLN A 649 24.27 8.04 -5.27
C GLN A 649 23.53 7.29 -6.38
N ASN A 650 23.31 7.96 -7.50
CA ASN A 650 22.88 7.31 -8.74
C ASN A 650 24.09 6.64 -9.37
N ARG A 651 23.90 5.40 -9.75
CA ARG A 651 24.82 4.66 -10.62
C ARG A 651 24.64 5.11 -12.08
#